data_6ef8600af0bf8c36bca73875fc977865
#
_entry.id   6ef8600af0bf8c36bca73875fc977865
#
_cell.length_a   1.000
_cell.length_b   1.000
_cell.length_c   1.000
_cell.angle_alpha   90.00
_cell.angle_beta   90.00
_cell.angle_gamma   90.00
#
_symmetry.space_group_name_H-M   'P 1'
#
loop_
_entity.id
_entity.type
_entity.pdbx_description
1 polymer ?
#
loop_
_entity_poly.entity_id
_entity_poly.type
_entity_poly.pdbx_seq_one_letter_code
_entity_poly.pdbx_strand_id
1 'polypeptide(L)'
;KHRDAPGIGMEGVRVDGVAPLTRNLRMVIRCIAVLLSCAGAFPVVAVGRELADLKPFLKKYCQECHGPEKQKGDYRFDTLTTDLAGTETLETWQGILDQLNLGEMPPKKNLQATEEEWSQVVEELTAQLSAFYAKQRSTGGHTVLRRLNRHELRNTFRDLLYLEGPEYRPGAAGSRLVDNNGNGSVERTGNDPLRFFPEDEEEDGFFNLGGQLVMSDFLLKLTLGAVEETLAQATHLGARPEARPHHFIGPLIKGKGGHLIETVSRELNAGYEMMAVGYERSGRLAPSELRGGVGLSTRYRITVEASGHNPRHPWNEMISVDAEDPFQLCLNIADTRNGGIGGVTSTPEALWSLPADGSRKVFTHEVWMDRTWTPWLGWENGPTDRIVRAEKIAEKYLPDRFYKRPDKKVDKGKHDSWPLDMARLLFKGGYPGPHLRIHSLKVEPLLDRWPPRSHTALYGTGSGEAEEIRKLMLAFARRCFRRPVEAKEVEPYVQLVLKHQAEPVVKVAGGLRKLSYRVYEGKWDKLPDFDSLPAVAKGDLPDGLIDIRAGKRKEYYGMVFEGMLEAPRAGEYVFEMASDDGARILVDGKEIVVHDGLHGPTLKKGKIRLESGEHDIRVEYFAYGGANSFRAGWSGSNSAHARLSVDSLHNAPRDNKPKNVVPPLVRAMQDGYAALMCSPQFLYLKEASGALDDFAIASRLSYFLLSSMPEETLLALAR
;
A
#
# COMPACT_ATOMS: atom_id res chain seq x y z
N LYS A 1 53.12 54.97 -7.59
CA LYS A 1 54.07 54.04 -6.95
C LYS A 1 53.38 53.44 -5.72
N HIS A 2 52.68 52.44 -5.89
CA HIS A 2 52.63 51.25 -5.03
C HIS A 2 51.66 50.26 -5.68
N ARG A 3 52.12 49.06 -5.83
CA ARG A 3 51.44 47.94 -6.50
C ARG A 3 50.45 47.31 -5.53
N ASP A 4 49.22 47.15 -5.98
CA ASP A 4 48.21 46.37 -5.32
C ASP A 4 48.25 44.95 -5.86
N ALA A 5 48.23 43.98 -4.96
CA ALA A 5 48.11 42.54 -5.26
C ALA A 5 46.62 42.16 -5.40
N PRO A 6 46.25 41.20 -6.26
CA PRO A 6 44.87 40.86 -6.50
C PRO A 6 44.30 39.92 -5.43
N GLY A 7 43.15 40.28 -4.88
CA GLY A 7 42.32 39.44 -4.02
C GLY A 7 41.66 38.33 -4.81
N ILE A 8 41.80 37.09 -4.30
CA ILE A 8 41.16 35.91 -4.82
C ILE A 8 39.70 35.90 -4.36
N GLY A 9 38.78 36.17 -5.30
CA GLY A 9 37.34 36.02 -5.08
C GLY A 9 36.94 34.54 -4.96
N MET A 10 36.37 34.14 -3.84
CA MET A 10 35.69 32.86 -3.74
C MET A 10 34.33 32.98 -4.47
N GLU A 11 34.27 32.46 -5.66
CA GLU A 11 33.00 32.17 -6.33
C GLU A 11 32.30 31.02 -5.60
N GLY A 12 31.12 31.35 -5.04
CA GLY A 12 30.24 30.36 -4.43
C GLY A 12 29.71 29.37 -5.46
N VAL A 13 30.06 28.11 -5.30
CA VAL A 13 29.45 26.99 -6.03
C VAL A 13 27.98 26.90 -5.59
N ARG A 14 27.05 27.32 -6.45
CA ARG A 14 25.64 26.99 -6.34
C ARG A 14 25.46 25.52 -6.64
N VAL A 15 25.10 24.74 -5.64
CA VAL A 15 24.59 23.39 -5.81
C VAL A 15 23.08 23.51 -6.02
N ASP A 16 22.67 23.61 -7.28
CA ASP A 16 21.28 23.49 -7.67
C ASP A 16 20.94 21.99 -7.73
N GLY A 17 20.02 21.53 -6.88
CA GLY A 17 19.48 20.16 -6.98
C GLY A 17 19.12 19.47 -5.68
N VAL A 18 18.72 20.18 -4.63
CA VAL A 18 18.06 19.54 -3.48
C VAL A 18 16.56 19.79 -3.58
N ALA A 19 15.81 18.71 -3.87
CA ALA A 19 14.36 18.73 -3.80
C ALA A 19 13.89 19.23 -2.42
N PRO A 20 12.80 19.99 -2.32
CA PRO A 20 12.35 20.52 -1.04
C PRO A 20 11.92 19.37 -0.13
N LEU A 21 12.65 19.23 0.97
CA LEU A 21 12.30 18.32 2.07
C LEU A 21 10.86 18.59 2.52
N THR A 22 10.04 17.55 2.58
CA THR A 22 8.65 17.64 3.03
C THR A 22 8.57 18.25 4.43
N ARG A 23 7.48 18.93 4.73
CA ARG A 23 7.24 19.64 6.01
C ARG A 23 7.47 18.74 7.24
N ASN A 24 7.19 17.46 7.09
CA ASN A 24 7.37 16.45 8.14
C ASN A 24 8.86 16.17 8.43
N LEU A 25 9.70 16.13 7.41
CA LEU A 25 11.14 15.90 7.60
C LEU A 25 11.82 17.11 8.24
N ARG A 26 11.37 18.34 7.95
CA ARG A 26 11.85 19.56 8.63
C ARG A 26 11.43 19.60 10.10
N MET A 27 10.28 19.06 10.43
CA MET A 27 9.81 18.95 11.82
C MET A 27 10.62 17.90 12.59
N VAL A 28 10.89 16.76 11.99
CA VAL A 28 11.74 15.68 12.56
C VAL A 28 13.18 16.18 12.77
N ILE A 29 13.78 16.88 11.80
CA ILE A 29 15.13 17.46 11.94
C ILE A 29 15.17 18.52 13.03
N ARG A 30 14.11 19.33 13.18
CA ARG A 30 14.02 20.31 14.29
C ARG A 30 13.87 19.62 15.65
N CYS A 31 13.10 18.55 15.74
CA CYS A 31 13.00 17.75 16.97
C CYS A 31 14.33 17.09 17.33
N ILE A 32 15.06 16.54 16.35
CA ILE A 32 16.39 15.97 16.58
C ILE A 32 17.41 17.04 16.97
N ALA A 33 17.37 18.22 16.37
CA ALA A 33 18.26 19.33 16.74
C ALA A 33 17.98 19.84 18.16
N VAL A 34 16.72 19.85 18.60
CA VAL A 34 16.36 20.18 19.98
C VAL A 34 16.80 19.09 20.96
N LEU A 35 16.68 17.82 20.60
CA LEU A 35 17.16 16.72 21.43
C LEU A 35 18.70 16.66 21.55
N LEU A 36 19.41 17.02 20.48
CA LEU A 36 20.89 17.09 20.50
C LEU A 36 21.42 18.36 21.19
N SER A 37 20.66 19.44 21.23
CA SER A 37 21.04 20.67 21.96
C SER A 37 20.87 20.53 23.48
N CYS A 38 20.07 19.59 23.95
CA CYS A 38 19.91 19.28 25.37
C CYS A 38 20.98 18.34 25.94
N ALA A 39 21.90 17.83 25.11
CA ALA A 39 23.02 16.99 25.53
C ALA A 39 24.24 17.79 26.03
N GLY A 40 24.09 19.07 26.35
CA GLY A 40 25.08 19.85 27.08
C GLY A 40 25.20 19.31 28.51
N ALA A 41 26.31 18.69 28.80
CA ALA A 41 26.65 18.16 30.11
C ALA A 41 26.64 19.27 31.19
N PHE A 42 25.55 19.36 31.93
CA PHE A 42 25.59 20.00 33.23
C PHE A 42 26.16 18.99 34.20
N PRO A 43 27.17 19.34 34.99
CA PRO A 43 27.59 18.50 36.11
C PRO A 43 26.46 18.54 37.16
N VAL A 44 25.64 17.48 37.19
CA VAL A 44 24.72 17.26 38.29
C VAL A 44 25.59 16.88 39.51
N VAL A 45 25.75 17.83 40.41
CA VAL A 45 26.20 17.52 41.75
C VAL A 45 25.04 16.78 42.42
N ALA A 46 25.09 15.48 42.39
CA ALA A 46 24.14 14.61 43.05
C ALA A 46 24.34 14.73 44.56
N VAL A 47 23.54 15.53 45.22
CA VAL A 47 23.28 15.38 46.66
C VAL A 47 22.35 14.15 46.75
N GLY A 48 22.94 13.01 47.10
CA GLY A 48 22.22 11.74 47.14
C GLY A 48 21.18 11.71 48.25
N ARG A 49 19.93 11.94 47.88
CA ARG A 49 18.77 11.49 48.64
C ARG A 49 18.31 10.14 48.11
N GLU A 50 17.89 9.27 49.02
CA GLU A 50 17.39 7.94 48.63
C GLU A 50 15.86 7.97 48.43
N LEU A 51 15.28 7.04 47.63
CA LEU A 51 13.82 6.90 47.48
C LEU A 51 13.09 6.81 48.84
N ALA A 52 13.79 6.37 49.89
CA ALA A 52 13.30 6.37 51.26
C ALA A 52 12.92 7.76 51.76
N ASP A 53 13.60 8.81 51.30
CA ASP A 53 13.36 10.20 51.70
C ASP A 53 12.07 10.77 51.06
N LEU A 54 11.49 10.10 50.05
CA LEU A 54 10.21 10.46 49.43
C LEU A 54 9.00 9.89 50.21
N LYS A 55 9.18 8.94 51.13
CA LYS A 55 8.08 8.35 51.92
C LYS A 55 7.29 9.38 52.74
N PRO A 56 7.88 10.42 53.32
CA PRO A 56 7.12 11.46 54.02
C PRO A 56 6.17 12.22 53.09
N PHE A 57 6.57 12.47 51.86
CA PHE A 57 5.72 13.11 50.86
C PHE A 57 4.54 12.21 50.48
N LEU A 58 4.79 10.92 50.20
CA LEU A 58 3.75 9.92 49.91
C LEU A 58 2.77 9.81 51.08
N LYS A 59 3.28 9.81 52.30
CA LYS A 59 2.45 9.74 53.51
C LYS A 59 1.54 10.96 53.62
N LYS A 60 2.06 12.16 53.34
CA LYS A 60 1.33 13.44 53.50
C LYS A 60 0.26 13.63 52.40
N TYR A 61 0.54 13.27 51.15
CA TYR A 61 -0.28 13.63 50.02
C TYR A 61 -0.99 12.45 49.34
N CYS A 62 -0.53 11.21 49.50
CA CYS A 62 -0.99 10.05 48.74
C CYS A 62 -1.68 8.97 49.58
N GLN A 63 -1.18 8.69 50.81
CA GLN A 63 -1.62 7.52 51.62
C GLN A 63 -3.06 7.63 52.13
N GLU A 64 -3.70 8.80 52.16
CA GLU A 64 -5.13 8.91 52.48
C GLU A 64 -5.99 8.12 51.46
N CYS A 65 -5.55 8.04 50.21
CA CYS A 65 -6.26 7.33 49.14
C CYS A 65 -5.59 6.01 48.75
N HIS A 66 -4.28 5.89 48.95
CA HIS A 66 -3.44 4.73 48.58
C HIS A 66 -2.71 4.13 49.78
N GLY A 67 -3.45 3.88 50.84
CA GLY A 67 -2.96 3.33 52.12
C GLY A 67 -3.76 2.10 52.57
N PRO A 68 -3.61 1.71 53.87
CA PRO A 68 -4.21 0.47 54.37
C PRO A 68 -5.75 0.51 54.41
N GLU A 69 -6.36 1.69 54.62
CA GLU A 69 -7.81 1.84 54.73
C GLU A 69 -8.50 2.05 53.37
N LYS A 70 -7.80 2.64 52.39
CA LYS A 70 -8.28 2.88 51.05
C LYS A 70 -7.18 2.55 50.04
N GLN A 71 -7.53 1.74 49.03
CA GLN A 71 -6.58 1.30 47.98
C GLN A 71 -7.18 1.67 46.60
N LYS A 72 -7.22 2.99 46.31
CA LYS A 72 -7.73 3.43 45.01
C LYS A 72 -6.78 3.01 43.87
N GLY A 73 -7.35 2.41 42.82
CA GLY A 73 -6.57 1.89 41.69
C GLY A 73 -5.67 0.71 42.09
N ASP A 74 -5.99 0.03 43.21
CA ASP A 74 -5.25 -1.11 43.76
C ASP A 74 -3.80 -0.80 44.21
N TYR A 75 -3.45 0.48 44.37
CA TYR A 75 -2.13 0.92 44.85
C TYR A 75 -2.09 1.12 46.34
N ARG A 76 -0.98 0.62 46.95
CA ARG A 76 -0.64 0.82 48.38
C ARG A 76 0.75 1.40 48.51
N PHE A 77 0.86 2.67 48.92
CA PHE A 77 2.15 3.34 49.06
C PHE A 77 2.75 3.26 50.46
N ASP A 78 1.99 2.82 51.45
CA ASP A 78 2.50 2.55 52.82
C ASP A 78 3.43 1.34 52.87
N THR A 79 3.22 0.36 51.97
CA THR A 79 4.04 -0.85 51.86
C THR A 79 5.05 -0.79 50.69
N LEU A 80 5.05 0.31 49.92
CA LEU A 80 5.92 0.47 48.75
C LEU A 80 7.40 0.42 49.16
N THR A 81 8.14 -0.52 48.59
CA THR A 81 9.58 -0.69 48.81
C THR A 81 10.39 0.30 47.98
N THR A 82 11.68 0.43 48.30
CA THR A 82 12.63 1.27 47.54
C THR A 82 13.54 0.45 46.63
N ASP A 83 13.32 -0.86 46.55
CA ASP A 83 14.10 -1.74 45.72
C ASP A 83 13.55 -1.74 44.28
N LEU A 84 14.18 -0.93 43.43
CA LEU A 84 13.83 -0.81 42.00
C LEU A 84 14.17 -2.04 41.15
N ALA A 85 14.82 -3.07 41.74
CA ALA A 85 15.08 -4.32 41.00
C ALA A 85 13.80 -5.15 40.77
N GLY A 86 12.78 -4.96 41.62
CA GLY A 86 11.47 -5.56 41.44
C GLY A 86 10.64 -4.83 40.38
N THR A 87 10.14 -5.55 39.38
CA THR A 87 9.35 -4.97 38.26
C THR A 87 8.16 -4.18 38.78
N GLU A 88 7.33 -4.74 39.63
CA GLU A 88 6.14 -4.10 40.22
C GLU A 88 6.48 -2.82 40.98
N THR A 89 7.59 -2.84 41.74
CA THR A 89 8.08 -1.66 42.47
C THR A 89 8.52 -0.56 41.53
N LEU A 90 9.27 -0.91 40.48
CA LEU A 90 9.75 0.03 39.46
C LEU A 90 8.58 0.69 38.74
N GLU A 91 7.62 -0.10 38.27
CA GLU A 91 6.40 0.38 37.58
C GLU A 91 5.58 1.29 38.49
N THR A 92 5.47 0.96 39.78
CA THR A 92 4.75 1.80 40.75
C THR A 92 5.43 3.15 40.93
N TRP A 93 6.74 3.21 41.07
CA TRP A 93 7.48 4.47 41.20
C TRP A 93 7.44 5.29 39.93
N GLN A 94 7.52 4.63 38.76
CA GLN A 94 7.34 5.31 37.46
C GLN A 94 5.93 5.89 37.34
N GLY A 95 4.90 5.13 37.69
CA GLY A 95 3.51 5.59 37.67
C GLY A 95 3.27 6.78 38.62
N ILE A 96 3.92 6.81 39.78
CA ILE A 96 3.86 7.98 40.67
C ILE A 96 4.45 9.22 39.98
N LEU A 97 5.61 9.09 39.33
CA LEU A 97 6.26 10.20 38.63
C LEU A 97 5.37 10.70 37.47
N ASP A 98 4.79 9.80 36.69
CA ASP A 98 3.93 10.13 35.56
C ASP A 98 2.69 10.89 36.02
N GLN A 99 2.02 10.44 37.09
CA GLN A 99 0.85 11.09 37.64
C GLN A 99 1.14 12.48 38.24
N LEU A 100 2.31 12.63 38.86
CA LEU A 100 2.78 13.93 39.33
C LEU A 100 3.02 14.87 38.13
N ASN A 101 3.72 14.42 37.09
CA ASN A 101 4.02 15.23 35.89
C ASN A 101 2.76 15.63 35.10
N LEU A 102 1.74 14.76 35.06
CA LEU A 102 0.44 15.08 34.47
C LEU A 102 -0.41 16.02 35.31
N GLY A 103 -0.03 16.25 36.59
CA GLY A 103 -0.81 17.06 37.53
C GLY A 103 -2.17 16.44 37.88
N GLU A 104 -2.31 15.13 37.73
CA GLU A 104 -3.55 14.41 38.03
C GLU A 104 -3.62 13.96 39.50
N MET A 105 -2.44 13.82 40.17
CA MET A 105 -2.32 13.46 41.58
C MET A 105 -1.46 14.46 42.33
N PRO A 106 -1.86 14.82 43.55
CA PRO A 106 -3.15 14.51 44.22
C PRO A 106 -4.32 15.25 43.51
N PRO A 107 -5.55 14.65 43.54
CA PRO A 107 -6.71 15.31 42.94
C PRO A 107 -6.96 16.69 43.51
N LYS A 108 -7.40 17.65 42.70
CA LYS A 108 -7.57 19.10 43.09
C LYS A 108 -8.37 19.36 44.36
N LYS A 109 -9.24 18.44 44.76
CA LYS A 109 -10.08 18.52 45.97
C LYS A 109 -9.34 18.07 47.24
N ASN A 110 -8.19 17.48 47.13
CA ASN A 110 -7.38 16.97 48.23
C ASN A 110 -6.25 17.97 48.57
N LEU A 111 -5.51 17.70 49.67
CA LEU A 111 -4.35 18.50 50.03
C LEU A 111 -3.36 18.53 48.86
N GLN A 112 -2.94 19.73 48.46
CA GLN A 112 -1.97 19.95 47.41
C GLN A 112 -0.58 20.22 48.00
N ALA A 113 0.46 19.73 47.31
CA ALA A 113 1.83 20.08 47.63
C ALA A 113 2.13 21.53 47.24
N THR A 114 3.06 22.18 47.92
CA THR A 114 3.60 23.44 47.44
C THR A 114 4.41 23.20 46.17
N GLU A 115 4.63 24.26 45.41
CA GLU A 115 5.41 24.18 44.15
C GLU A 115 6.84 23.69 44.44
N GLU A 116 7.42 24.12 45.56
CA GLU A 116 8.75 23.66 45.98
C GLU A 116 8.77 22.17 46.38
N GLU A 117 7.78 21.70 47.19
CA GLU A 117 7.68 20.29 47.60
C GLU A 117 7.45 19.39 46.37
N TRP A 118 6.62 19.86 45.42
CA TRP A 118 6.31 19.11 44.21
C TRP A 118 7.55 19.03 43.28
N SER A 119 8.20 20.17 42.98
CA SER A 119 9.40 20.22 42.13
C SER A 119 10.51 19.34 42.70
N GLN A 120 10.75 19.43 44.03
CA GLN A 120 11.77 18.64 44.70
C GLN A 120 11.53 17.13 44.57
N VAL A 121 10.29 16.68 44.72
CA VAL A 121 9.95 15.24 44.60
C VAL A 121 10.06 14.76 43.15
N VAL A 122 9.60 15.54 42.18
CA VAL A 122 9.72 15.20 40.77
C VAL A 122 11.18 15.11 40.31
N GLU A 123 12.00 16.10 40.70
CA GLU A 123 13.43 16.11 40.40
C GLU A 123 14.15 14.89 41.00
N GLU A 124 13.86 14.61 42.26
CA GLU A 124 14.51 13.48 42.99
C GLU A 124 14.10 12.14 42.41
N LEU A 125 12.79 11.92 42.17
CA LEU A 125 12.29 10.68 41.63
C LEU A 125 12.81 10.48 40.18
N THR A 126 12.85 11.55 39.39
CA THR A 126 13.44 11.54 38.03
C THR A 126 14.93 11.14 38.10
N ALA A 127 15.70 11.72 39.03
CA ALA A 127 17.12 11.40 39.17
C ALA A 127 17.35 9.94 39.58
N GLN A 128 16.58 9.41 40.53
CA GLN A 128 16.71 8.04 41.01
C GLN A 128 16.34 7.01 39.92
N LEU A 129 15.21 7.20 39.25
CA LEU A 129 14.79 6.35 38.14
C LEU A 129 15.78 6.41 36.99
N SER A 130 16.24 7.61 36.62
CA SER A 130 17.25 7.78 35.58
C SER A 130 18.57 7.10 35.90
N ALA A 131 19.04 7.21 37.14
CA ALA A 131 20.25 6.52 37.58
C ALA A 131 20.10 5.00 37.58
N PHE A 132 18.94 4.50 37.98
CA PHE A 132 18.63 3.08 37.92
C PHE A 132 18.63 2.56 36.46
N TYR A 133 17.93 3.25 35.56
CA TYR A 133 17.93 2.90 34.15
C TYR A 133 19.32 3.01 33.53
N ALA A 134 20.11 4.03 33.85
CA ALA A 134 21.49 4.17 33.40
C ALA A 134 22.37 2.98 33.83
N LYS A 135 22.20 2.55 35.10
CA LYS A 135 22.88 1.36 35.61
C LYS A 135 22.44 0.08 34.88
N GLN A 136 21.17 -0.09 34.65
CA GLN A 136 20.64 -1.20 33.84
C GLN A 136 21.16 -1.20 32.39
N ARG A 137 21.21 -0.04 31.76
CA ARG A 137 21.78 0.12 30.40
C ARG A 137 23.27 -0.26 30.38
N SER A 138 24.03 0.06 31.42
CA SER A 138 25.47 -0.29 31.48
C SER A 138 25.73 -1.79 31.65
N THR A 139 24.75 -2.57 32.11
CA THR A 139 24.87 -4.04 32.21
C THR A 139 24.48 -4.77 30.92
N GLY A 140 24.10 -4.04 29.89
CA GLY A 140 23.81 -4.62 28.57
C GLY A 140 22.56 -5.46 28.52
N GLY A 141 21.44 -4.96 28.96
CA GLY A 141 20.11 -5.55 29.06
C GLY A 141 19.79 -6.78 28.20
N HIS A 142 18.77 -7.50 28.52
CA HIS A 142 18.31 -8.64 27.75
C HIS A 142 17.51 -8.13 26.53
N THR A 143 18.06 -8.21 25.33
CA THR A 143 17.31 -7.89 24.10
C THR A 143 16.51 -9.10 23.68
N VAL A 144 15.19 -8.92 23.52
CA VAL A 144 14.32 -9.96 22.99
C VAL A 144 14.49 -10.01 21.47
N LEU A 145 14.81 -11.20 20.96
CA LEU A 145 14.83 -11.43 19.51
C LEU A 145 13.42 -11.25 18.94
N ARG A 146 13.17 -10.19 18.19
CA ARG A 146 11.87 -9.94 17.58
C ARG A 146 11.92 -10.00 16.05
N ARG A 147 10.90 -10.55 15.42
CA ARG A 147 10.72 -10.45 13.98
C ARG A 147 10.26 -9.05 13.58
N LEU A 148 10.41 -8.74 12.31
CA LEU A 148 9.76 -7.57 11.74
C LEU A 148 8.23 -7.77 11.79
N ASN A 149 7.51 -6.73 12.21
CA ASN A 149 6.06 -6.71 12.11
C ASN A 149 5.62 -6.50 10.66
N ARG A 150 4.33 -6.62 10.38
CA ARG A 150 3.78 -6.51 9.02
C ARG A 150 4.10 -5.17 8.34
N HIS A 151 4.03 -4.06 9.07
CA HIS A 151 4.34 -2.73 8.53
C HIS A 151 5.83 -2.57 8.24
N GLU A 152 6.67 -3.00 9.18
CA GLU A 152 8.12 -2.99 9.03
C GLU A 152 8.57 -3.87 7.85
N LEU A 153 7.98 -5.05 7.72
CA LEU A 153 8.30 -5.97 6.64
C LEU A 153 7.92 -5.38 5.26
N ARG A 154 6.72 -4.78 5.15
CA ARG A 154 6.28 -4.12 3.91
C ARG A 154 7.21 -2.97 3.52
N ASN A 155 7.49 -2.09 4.46
CA ASN A 155 8.37 -0.94 4.21
C ASN A 155 9.80 -1.39 3.89
N THR A 156 10.27 -2.46 4.55
CA THR A 156 11.58 -3.05 4.27
C THR A 156 11.62 -3.65 2.85
N PHE A 157 10.58 -4.34 2.39
CA PHE A 157 10.48 -4.81 1.00
C PHE A 157 10.55 -3.65 0.01
N ARG A 158 9.77 -2.58 0.25
CA ARG A 158 9.80 -1.37 -0.58
C ARG A 158 11.22 -0.82 -0.73
N ASP A 159 11.88 -0.59 0.40
CA ASP A 159 13.17 0.11 0.40
C ASP A 159 14.31 -0.79 -0.06
N LEU A 160 14.30 -2.09 0.31
CA LEU A 160 15.30 -3.06 -0.12
C LEU A 160 15.29 -3.28 -1.64
N LEU A 161 14.10 -3.35 -2.23
CA LEU A 161 13.90 -3.66 -3.65
C LEU A 161 13.60 -2.43 -4.52
N TYR A 162 13.60 -1.22 -3.93
CA TYR A 162 13.26 0.04 -4.61
C TYR A 162 11.89 -0.02 -5.29
N LEU A 163 10.91 -0.59 -4.59
CA LEU A 163 9.56 -0.72 -5.12
C LEU A 163 8.81 0.59 -5.01
N GLU A 164 8.01 0.84 -6.01
CA GLU A 164 7.09 1.97 -6.07
C GLU A 164 5.68 1.43 -6.33
N GLY A 165 4.72 1.92 -5.57
CA GLY A 165 3.33 1.50 -5.71
C GLY A 165 2.47 2.07 -4.60
N PRO A 166 1.14 2.08 -4.79
CA PRO A 166 0.22 2.62 -3.80
C PRO A 166 0.26 1.85 -2.48
N GLU A 167 0.49 0.55 -2.54
CA GLU A 167 0.62 -0.35 -1.38
C GLU A 167 1.83 -0.03 -0.51
N TYR A 168 2.85 0.61 -1.08
CA TYR A 168 4.09 0.95 -0.39
C TYR A 168 4.15 2.39 0.13
N ARG A 169 3.09 3.18 -0.05
CA ARG A 169 3.07 4.58 0.41
C ARG A 169 2.99 4.67 1.93
N PRO A 170 3.65 5.65 2.55
CA PRO A 170 3.47 5.94 3.96
C PRO A 170 1.99 6.20 4.27
N GLY A 171 1.44 5.52 5.28
CA GLY A 171 0.03 5.66 5.66
C GLY A 171 -0.95 4.97 4.70
N ALA A 172 -0.47 4.27 3.65
CA ALA A 172 -1.33 3.36 2.92
C ALA A 172 -1.90 2.35 3.93
N ALA A 173 -3.20 2.41 4.16
CA ALA A 173 -3.89 1.31 4.81
C ALA A 173 -3.58 0.09 3.94
N GLY A 174 -2.89 -0.89 4.51
CA GLY A 174 -2.68 -2.17 3.84
C GLY A 174 -4.01 -2.66 3.27
N SER A 175 -3.97 -3.55 2.32
CA SER A 175 -5.18 -4.08 1.67
C SER A 175 -6.25 -4.36 2.74
N ARG A 176 -7.20 -3.45 2.85
CA ARG A 176 -8.37 -3.69 3.70
C ARG A 176 -9.14 -4.82 3.06
N LEU A 177 -9.55 -5.75 3.88
CA LEU A 177 -10.60 -6.67 3.53
C LEU A 177 -11.86 -5.83 3.31
N VAL A 178 -12.24 -5.60 2.08
CA VAL A 178 -13.42 -4.81 1.74
C VAL A 178 -14.39 -5.72 1.02
N ASP A 179 -15.58 -5.88 1.59
CA ASP A 179 -16.71 -6.43 0.86
C ASP A 179 -17.23 -5.34 -0.08
N ASN A 180 -16.70 -5.32 -1.31
CA ASN A 180 -17.02 -4.28 -2.30
C ASN A 180 -18.41 -4.40 -2.90
N ASN A 181 -19.07 -5.55 -2.74
CA ASN A 181 -20.35 -5.83 -3.38
C ASN A 181 -21.46 -6.26 -2.40
N GLY A 182 -21.19 -6.28 -1.08
CA GLY A 182 -22.15 -6.60 -0.05
C GLY A 182 -22.58 -8.09 -0.02
N ASN A 183 -21.78 -8.97 -0.64
CA ASN A 183 -22.11 -10.41 -0.71
C ASN A 183 -21.56 -11.23 0.47
N GLY A 184 -20.92 -10.58 1.45
CA GLY A 184 -20.28 -11.23 2.58
C GLY A 184 -18.90 -11.84 2.26
N SER A 185 -18.43 -11.75 1.00
CA SER A 185 -17.11 -12.15 0.61
C SER A 185 -16.16 -10.96 0.68
N VAL A 186 -15.08 -11.11 1.40
CA VAL A 186 -14.09 -10.07 1.56
C VAL A 186 -13.08 -10.19 0.44
N GLU A 187 -13.13 -9.29 -0.54
CA GLU A 187 -12.15 -9.22 -1.61
C GLU A 187 -10.94 -8.41 -1.16
N ARG A 188 -9.75 -9.00 -1.35
CA ARG A 188 -8.49 -8.31 -1.10
C ARG A 188 -8.06 -7.62 -2.38
N THR A 189 -8.20 -6.30 -2.38
CA THR A 189 -7.80 -5.46 -3.50
C THR A 189 -6.33 -5.07 -3.38
N GLY A 190 -5.62 -5.08 -4.51
CA GLY A 190 -4.27 -4.56 -4.63
C GLY A 190 -3.19 -5.62 -4.79
N ASN A 191 -1.99 -5.14 -5.15
CA ASN A 191 -0.79 -5.96 -5.34
C ASN A 191 0.05 -6.03 -4.04
N ASP A 192 -0.56 -5.83 -2.86
CA ASP A 192 0.14 -5.95 -1.57
C ASP A 192 0.60 -7.40 -1.36
N PRO A 193 1.91 -7.69 -1.35
CA PRO A 193 2.42 -9.04 -1.14
C PRO A 193 2.08 -9.58 0.25
N LEU A 194 1.81 -8.69 1.22
CA LEU A 194 1.44 -9.05 2.60
C LEU A 194 -0.08 -9.10 2.83
N ARG A 195 -0.91 -9.09 1.77
CA ARG A 195 -2.38 -9.12 1.90
C ARG A 195 -2.95 -10.29 2.70
N PHE A 196 -2.23 -11.41 2.75
CA PHE A 196 -2.65 -12.61 3.49
C PHE A 196 -2.05 -12.72 4.89
N PHE A 197 -1.16 -11.78 5.26
CA PHE A 197 -0.60 -11.76 6.61
C PHE A 197 -1.69 -11.40 7.63
N PRO A 198 -1.72 -12.08 8.77
CA PRO A 198 -2.52 -11.65 9.89
C PRO A 198 -2.06 -10.24 10.34
N GLU A 199 -2.94 -9.53 11.01
CA GLU A 199 -2.55 -8.33 11.74
C GLU A 199 -1.70 -8.73 12.93
N ASP A 200 -0.69 -7.92 13.24
CA ASP A 200 0.12 -8.12 14.45
C ASP A 200 -0.72 -7.68 15.66
N GLU A 201 -0.55 -8.37 16.77
CA GLU A 201 -1.21 -8.01 18.02
C GLU A 201 -0.71 -6.66 18.51
N GLU A 202 -1.63 -5.85 19.01
CA GLU A 202 -1.40 -4.53 19.59
C GLU A 202 -1.51 -4.62 21.10
N GLU A 203 -0.51 -4.10 21.81
CA GLU A 203 -0.53 -3.95 23.25
C GLU A 203 -0.11 -2.52 23.59
N ASP A 204 -0.91 -1.81 24.35
CA ASP A 204 -0.71 -0.40 24.73
C ASP A 204 -0.41 0.56 23.55
N GLY A 205 -0.99 0.29 22.39
CA GLY A 205 -0.77 1.07 21.16
C GLY A 205 0.49 0.70 20.38
N PHE A 206 1.22 -0.35 20.78
CA PHE A 206 2.45 -0.80 20.14
C PHE A 206 2.28 -2.14 19.43
N PHE A 207 2.71 -2.20 18.17
CA PHE A 207 2.70 -3.42 17.32
C PHE A 207 4.08 -4.09 17.22
N ASN A 208 5.07 -3.62 17.98
CA ASN A 208 6.47 -4.03 17.85
C ASN A 208 7.07 -4.65 19.10
N LEU A 209 6.25 -5.13 20.02
CA LEU A 209 6.69 -5.79 21.23
C LEU A 209 7.21 -7.20 20.92
N GLY A 210 8.47 -7.47 21.30
CA GLY A 210 9.17 -8.71 20.93
C GLY A 210 8.51 -9.98 21.45
N GLY A 211 7.85 -9.92 22.60
CA GLY A 211 7.13 -11.06 23.19
C GLY A 211 5.92 -11.52 22.38
N GLN A 212 5.31 -10.61 21.61
CA GLN A 212 4.12 -10.87 20.81
C GLN A 212 4.46 -11.33 19.38
N LEU A 213 5.63 -10.98 18.87
CA LEU A 213 6.01 -11.20 17.47
C LEU A 213 6.64 -12.59 17.25
N VAL A 214 5.81 -13.63 17.31
CA VAL A 214 6.22 -15.02 17.08
C VAL A 214 6.19 -15.38 15.59
N MET A 215 7.11 -16.23 15.14
CA MET A 215 7.13 -16.80 13.79
C MET A 215 6.61 -18.25 13.84
N SER A 216 5.43 -18.46 13.27
CA SER A 216 4.87 -19.81 13.07
C SER A 216 5.25 -20.36 11.70
N ASP A 217 5.11 -21.68 11.50
CA ASP A 217 5.28 -22.33 10.19
C ASP A 217 4.33 -21.74 9.14
N PHE A 218 3.12 -21.38 9.56
CA PHE A 218 2.15 -20.73 8.69
C PHE A 218 2.64 -19.35 8.24
N LEU A 219 3.13 -18.52 9.17
CA LEU A 219 3.66 -17.21 8.86
C LEU A 219 4.92 -17.28 8.00
N LEU A 220 5.79 -18.28 8.22
CA LEU A 220 6.97 -18.50 7.38
C LEU A 220 6.59 -18.84 5.93
N LYS A 221 5.55 -19.67 5.71
CA LYS A 221 5.03 -19.96 4.37
C LYS A 221 4.46 -18.72 3.69
N LEU A 222 3.71 -17.88 4.42
CA LEU A 222 3.22 -16.61 3.92
C LEU A 222 4.37 -15.66 3.57
N THR A 223 5.42 -15.63 4.39
CA THR A 223 6.64 -14.84 4.13
C THR A 223 7.31 -15.25 2.83
N LEU A 224 7.49 -16.55 2.60
CA LEU A 224 8.09 -17.04 1.35
C LEU A 224 7.26 -16.60 0.13
N GLY A 225 5.94 -16.78 0.17
CA GLY A 225 5.05 -16.35 -0.92
C GLY A 225 5.09 -14.85 -1.15
N ALA A 226 5.15 -14.05 -0.08
CA ALA A 226 5.28 -12.60 -0.16
C ALA A 226 6.62 -12.17 -0.76
N VAL A 227 7.71 -12.83 -0.40
CA VAL A 227 9.05 -12.59 -0.95
C VAL A 227 9.09 -12.90 -2.44
N GLU A 228 8.56 -14.05 -2.87
CA GLU A 228 8.47 -14.43 -4.29
C GLU A 228 7.67 -13.38 -5.09
N GLU A 229 6.52 -12.97 -4.58
CA GLU A 229 5.67 -11.95 -5.23
C GLU A 229 6.38 -10.60 -5.31
N THR A 230 7.06 -10.19 -4.25
CA THR A 230 7.78 -8.92 -4.18
C THR A 230 8.98 -8.88 -5.15
N LEU A 231 9.73 -9.97 -5.26
CA LEU A 231 10.81 -10.12 -6.25
C LEU A 231 10.28 -10.11 -7.68
N ALA A 232 9.11 -10.73 -7.92
CA ALA A 232 8.45 -10.66 -9.22
C ALA A 232 8.02 -9.21 -9.57
N GLN A 233 7.53 -8.44 -8.60
CA GLN A 233 7.20 -7.01 -8.78
C GLN A 233 8.44 -6.16 -9.10
N ALA A 234 9.59 -6.47 -8.49
CA ALA A 234 10.85 -5.79 -8.75
C ALA A 234 11.45 -6.12 -10.12
N THR A 235 10.97 -7.19 -10.76
CA THR A 235 11.53 -7.75 -12.00
C THR A 235 10.81 -7.22 -13.24
N HIS A 236 11.51 -6.52 -14.10
CA HIS A 236 10.98 -5.95 -15.34
C HIS A 236 11.66 -6.61 -16.56
N LEU A 237 10.94 -7.51 -17.21
CA LEU A 237 11.43 -8.24 -18.38
C LEU A 237 10.90 -7.61 -19.68
N GLY A 238 11.72 -7.64 -20.71
CA GLY A 238 11.36 -7.19 -22.04
C GLY A 238 11.76 -5.75 -22.38
N ALA A 239 11.32 -5.30 -23.55
CA ALA A 239 11.61 -3.97 -24.06
C ALA A 239 10.96 -2.87 -23.23
N ARG A 240 11.52 -1.67 -23.30
CA ARG A 240 10.90 -0.47 -22.73
C ARG A 240 9.47 -0.34 -23.25
N PRO A 241 8.45 -0.19 -22.35
CA PRO A 241 7.09 0.00 -22.77
C PRO A 241 6.93 1.26 -23.61
N GLU A 242 6.12 1.18 -24.66
CA GLU A 242 5.65 2.38 -25.34
C GLU A 242 4.57 3.04 -24.46
N ALA A 243 4.86 4.25 -24.02
CA ALA A 243 3.92 5.03 -23.25
C ALA A 243 3.74 6.41 -23.89
N ARG A 244 2.49 6.80 -24.06
CA ARG A 244 2.15 8.08 -24.66
C ARG A 244 1.81 9.09 -23.57
N PRO A 245 2.32 10.32 -23.64
CA PRO A 245 1.85 11.38 -22.79
C PRO A 245 0.41 11.74 -23.16
N HIS A 246 -0.42 11.96 -22.15
CA HIS A 246 -1.76 12.50 -22.33
C HIS A 246 -1.70 14.00 -22.07
N HIS A 247 -2.19 14.78 -23.02
CA HIS A 247 -2.28 16.23 -22.89
C HIS A 247 -3.71 16.67 -23.18
N PHE A 248 -4.38 17.09 -22.13
CA PHE A 248 -5.74 17.59 -22.18
C PHE A 248 -5.68 19.13 -22.13
N ILE A 249 -6.26 19.76 -23.12
CA ILE A 249 -6.52 21.20 -23.15
C ILE A 249 -8.02 21.34 -22.97
N GLY A 250 -8.45 22.17 -22.03
CA GLY A 250 -9.86 22.26 -21.66
C GLY A 250 -10.81 22.51 -22.84
N PRO A 251 -12.01 21.96 -22.77
CA PRO A 251 -12.60 21.18 -21.67
C PRO A 251 -12.07 19.76 -21.62
N LEU A 252 -11.76 19.27 -20.41
CA LEU A 252 -11.14 17.98 -20.16
C LEU A 252 -12.10 16.81 -20.33
N ILE A 253 -13.40 17.06 -20.18
CA ILE A 253 -14.45 16.06 -20.23
C ILE A 253 -15.01 15.99 -21.64
N LYS A 254 -14.76 14.89 -22.33
CA LYS A 254 -15.33 14.60 -23.65
C LYS A 254 -16.36 13.47 -23.51
N GLY A 255 -17.60 13.69 -23.95
CA GLY A 255 -18.58 12.60 -23.96
C GLY A 255 -20.04 13.04 -24.08
N LYS A 256 -20.92 12.10 -24.42
CA LYS A 256 -22.37 12.27 -24.57
C LYS A 256 -23.15 12.00 -23.28
N GLY A 257 -22.58 12.17 -22.14
CA GLY A 257 -23.23 11.82 -20.87
C GLY A 257 -23.37 12.99 -19.94
N GLY A 258 -24.43 13.69 -20.02
CA GLY A 258 -25.27 14.36 -19.04
C GLY A 258 -24.69 15.00 -17.76
N HIS A 259 -23.41 15.32 -17.67
CA HIS A 259 -22.90 16.12 -16.56
C HIS A 259 -23.09 17.61 -16.86
N LEU A 260 -23.66 18.33 -15.90
CA LEU A 260 -23.90 19.78 -15.94
C LEU A 260 -22.69 20.59 -16.38
N ILE A 261 -21.50 20.17 -15.97
CA ILE A 261 -20.21 20.80 -16.26
C ILE A 261 -19.88 20.71 -17.76
N GLU A 262 -20.15 19.58 -18.42
CA GLU A 262 -19.94 19.44 -19.87
C GLU A 262 -20.78 20.41 -20.69
N THR A 263 -22.02 20.60 -20.28
CA THR A 263 -22.94 21.50 -20.98
C THR A 263 -22.53 22.95 -20.80
N VAL A 264 -22.05 23.30 -19.65
CA VAL A 264 -21.65 24.66 -19.28
C VAL A 264 -20.34 25.07 -19.91
N SER A 265 -19.31 24.23 -19.85
CA SER A 265 -18.02 24.55 -20.49
C SER A 265 -18.12 24.61 -22.02
N ARG A 266 -19.03 23.83 -22.65
CA ARG A 266 -19.32 23.93 -24.08
C ARG A 266 -20.09 25.20 -24.45
N GLU A 267 -21.09 25.60 -23.67
CA GLU A 267 -21.84 26.82 -23.91
C GLU A 267 -20.97 28.07 -23.75
N LEU A 268 -19.96 28.04 -22.90
CA LEU A 268 -19.03 29.13 -22.74
C LEU A 268 -17.94 29.18 -23.81
N ASN A 269 -17.72 28.11 -24.56
CA ASN A 269 -16.63 27.95 -25.57
C ASN A 269 -15.28 28.46 -25.05
N ALA A 270 -14.97 28.14 -23.80
CA ALA A 270 -14.07 28.93 -22.97
C ALA A 270 -12.61 28.49 -23.04
N GLY A 271 -12.31 27.34 -23.69
CA GLY A 271 -10.96 26.80 -23.75
C GLY A 271 -10.40 26.36 -22.38
N TYR A 272 -11.28 26.13 -21.39
CA TYR A 272 -10.96 25.63 -20.05
C TYR A 272 -12.11 24.81 -19.50
N GLU A 273 -11.79 23.93 -18.54
CA GLU A 273 -12.81 23.26 -17.74
C GLU A 273 -13.09 24.08 -16.47
N MET A 274 -14.37 24.19 -16.09
CA MET A 274 -14.78 24.97 -14.93
C MET A 274 -15.14 24.05 -13.76
N MET A 275 -14.49 24.30 -12.63
CA MET A 275 -14.86 23.73 -11.33
C MET A 275 -15.63 24.78 -10.54
N ALA A 276 -16.93 24.67 -10.51
CA ALA A 276 -17.83 25.62 -9.86
C ALA A 276 -18.82 24.89 -8.96
N VAL A 277 -19.59 25.64 -8.19
CA VAL A 277 -20.71 25.08 -7.44
C VAL A 277 -21.75 24.52 -8.41
N GLY A 278 -22.00 23.25 -8.34
CA GLY A 278 -22.88 22.54 -9.26
C GLY A 278 -23.83 21.57 -8.57
N TYR A 279 -24.69 20.94 -9.36
CA TYR A 279 -25.89 20.21 -8.93
C TYR A 279 -25.66 19.04 -7.97
N GLU A 280 -24.57 18.27 -8.07
CA GLU A 280 -24.41 17.08 -7.19
C GLU A 280 -22.99 16.83 -6.68
N ARG A 281 -21.96 17.29 -7.34
CA ARG A 281 -20.56 17.00 -7.00
C ARG A 281 -19.64 18.12 -7.49
N SER A 282 -19.88 19.33 -7.00
CA SER A 282 -18.99 20.44 -7.30
C SER A 282 -17.56 20.13 -6.85
N GLY A 283 -16.59 20.45 -7.70
CA GLY A 283 -15.19 20.42 -7.34
C GLY A 283 -14.44 19.11 -7.62
N ARG A 284 -14.97 18.19 -8.43
CA ARG A 284 -14.25 16.98 -8.85
C ARG A 284 -14.19 16.87 -10.37
N LEU A 285 -12.97 16.76 -10.90
CA LEU A 285 -12.73 16.76 -12.32
C LEU A 285 -11.71 15.68 -12.71
N ALA A 286 -12.07 14.77 -13.60
CA ALA A 286 -11.14 13.81 -14.18
C ALA A 286 -11.28 13.74 -15.70
N PRO A 287 -10.16 13.48 -16.40
CA PRO A 287 -10.20 13.30 -17.84
C PRO A 287 -11.05 12.07 -18.22
N SER A 288 -12.04 12.27 -19.10
CA SER A 288 -12.90 11.17 -19.56
C SER A 288 -12.14 10.07 -20.31
N GLU A 289 -11.03 10.43 -20.96
CA GLU A 289 -10.18 9.50 -21.69
C GLU A 289 -9.39 8.56 -20.76
N LEU A 290 -9.19 8.95 -19.49
CA LEU A 290 -8.51 8.14 -18.47
C LEU A 290 -9.48 7.39 -17.54
N ARG A 291 -10.75 7.24 -17.90
CA ARG A 291 -11.74 6.46 -17.11
C ARG A 291 -11.35 4.99 -16.93
N GLY A 292 -10.55 4.44 -17.85
CA GLY A 292 -9.99 3.09 -17.73
C GLY A 292 -8.61 3.02 -17.06
N GLY A 293 -8.12 4.16 -16.58
CA GLY A 293 -6.78 4.31 -16.02
C GLY A 293 -5.74 4.74 -17.06
N VAL A 294 -4.52 4.98 -16.57
CA VAL A 294 -3.38 5.46 -17.38
C VAL A 294 -2.76 4.40 -18.29
N GLY A 295 -3.16 3.14 -18.14
CA GLY A 295 -2.79 2.02 -19.01
C GLY A 295 -1.41 1.39 -18.76
N LEU A 296 -0.51 2.06 -18.07
CA LEU A 296 0.82 1.56 -17.69
C LEU A 296 1.11 1.87 -16.23
N SER A 297 1.62 0.88 -15.50
CA SER A 297 2.08 1.07 -14.11
C SER A 297 3.49 1.64 -14.12
N THR A 298 3.63 2.92 -13.78
CA THR A 298 4.93 3.64 -13.71
C THR A 298 4.78 4.95 -12.94
N ARG A 299 5.89 5.68 -12.80
CA ARG A 299 5.85 7.08 -12.38
C ARG A 299 5.30 7.97 -13.48
N TYR A 300 4.51 8.94 -13.10
CA TYR A 300 3.97 9.96 -13.96
C TYR A 300 4.30 11.35 -13.43
N ARG A 301 4.60 12.26 -14.36
CA ARG A 301 4.59 13.71 -14.08
C ARG A 301 3.25 14.26 -14.48
N ILE A 302 2.56 14.85 -13.52
CA ILE A 302 1.27 15.49 -13.72
C ILE A 302 1.49 16.99 -13.66
N THR A 303 1.15 17.69 -14.75
CA THR A 303 1.26 19.15 -14.84
C THR A 303 -0.14 19.72 -15.05
N VAL A 304 -0.53 20.68 -14.21
CA VAL A 304 -1.83 21.33 -14.23
C VAL A 304 -1.64 22.84 -14.40
N GLU A 305 -2.29 23.42 -15.39
CA GLU A 305 -2.42 24.86 -15.54
C GLU A 305 -3.81 25.29 -15.09
N ALA A 306 -3.91 26.14 -14.08
CA ALA A 306 -5.17 26.56 -13.48
C ALA A 306 -5.18 28.03 -13.07
N SER A 307 -6.39 28.59 -12.87
CA SER A 307 -6.62 29.92 -12.34
C SER A 307 -7.87 29.97 -11.46
N GLY A 308 -7.85 30.80 -10.40
CA GLY A 308 -8.98 31.04 -9.49
C GLY A 308 -9.71 32.32 -9.84
N HIS A 309 -11.05 32.31 -9.73
CA HIS A 309 -11.88 33.43 -10.14
C HIS A 309 -13.02 33.71 -9.17
N ASN A 310 -13.38 35.01 -9.08
CA ASN A 310 -14.55 35.51 -8.39
C ASN A 310 -14.68 35.10 -6.90
N PRO A 311 -13.66 35.31 -6.08
CA PRO A 311 -13.76 35.03 -4.64
C PRO A 311 -14.83 35.94 -3.99
N ARG A 312 -14.96 37.18 -4.48
CA ARG A 312 -16.09 38.10 -4.15
C ARG A 312 -17.11 37.98 -5.27
N HIS A 313 -18.32 37.53 -4.95
CA HIS A 313 -19.36 37.24 -5.91
C HIS A 313 -20.74 37.66 -5.38
N PRO A 314 -21.77 37.83 -6.25
CA PRO A 314 -23.06 38.36 -5.83
C PRO A 314 -23.91 37.35 -4.97
N TRP A 315 -23.51 36.09 -4.85
CA TRP A 315 -24.28 35.02 -4.20
C TRP A 315 -23.73 34.64 -2.82
N ASN A 316 -23.02 35.52 -2.16
CA ASN A 316 -22.31 35.29 -0.90
C ASN A 316 -23.21 34.80 0.27
N GLU A 317 -24.50 35.07 0.26
CA GLU A 317 -25.42 34.53 1.25
C GLU A 317 -25.76 33.04 1.03
N MET A 318 -25.49 32.51 -0.16
CA MET A 318 -25.82 31.13 -0.53
C MET A 318 -24.59 30.27 -0.85
N ILE A 319 -23.48 30.91 -1.17
CA ILE A 319 -22.21 30.27 -1.44
C ILE A 319 -21.15 30.95 -0.56
N SER A 320 -20.68 30.22 0.44
CA SER A 320 -19.63 30.70 1.33
C SER A 320 -18.27 30.30 0.79
N VAL A 321 -17.46 31.30 0.45
CA VAL A 321 -16.03 31.14 0.12
C VAL A 321 -15.32 32.28 0.85
N ASP A 322 -14.24 31.97 1.55
CA ASP A 322 -13.40 33.02 2.11
C ASP A 322 -12.68 33.74 0.97
N ALA A 323 -12.97 35.02 0.82
CA ALA A 323 -12.43 35.81 -0.28
C ALA A 323 -10.95 36.21 -0.08
N GLU A 324 -10.43 36.08 1.13
CA GLU A 324 -9.05 36.40 1.48
C GLU A 324 -8.15 35.15 1.41
N ASP A 325 -8.72 33.96 1.50
CA ASP A 325 -7.99 32.72 1.37
C ASP A 325 -7.76 32.33 -0.09
N PRO A 326 -6.56 31.87 -0.48
CA PRO A 326 -6.32 31.31 -1.80
C PRO A 326 -7.15 30.04 -1.99
N PHE A 327 -7.62 29.81 -3.20
CA PHE A 327 -8.30 28.55 -3.53
C PHE A 327 -7.33 27.36 -3.45
N GLN A 328 -7.78 26.24 -2.90
CA GLN A 328 -6.95 25.05 -2.72
C GLN A 328 -7.29 24.03 -3.80
N LEU A 329 -6.44 23.92 -4.82
CA LEU A 329 -6.54 22.90 -5.85
C LEU A 329 -5.86 21.61 -5.36
N CYS A 330 -6.63 20.52 -5.26
CA CYS A 330 -6.14 19.22 -4.82
C CYS A 330 -5.96 18.27 -6.02
N LEU A 331 -4.81 17.64 -6.14
CA LEU A 331 -4.59 16.50 -7.02
C LEU A 331 -4.82 15.22 -6.24
N ASN A 332 -5.68 14.37 -6.74
CA ASN A 332 -5.96 13.05 -6.20
C ASN A 332 -5.74 11.97 -7.24
N ILE A 333 -5.56 10.73 -6.78
CA ILE A 333 -5.51 9.55 -7.62
C ILE A 333 -6.58 8.57 -7.16
N ALA A 334 -7.24 7.91 -8.10
CA ALA A 334 -8.26 6.91 -7.83
C ALA A 334 -8.06 5.65 -8.67
N ASP A 335 -8.31 4.49 -8.07
CA ASP A 335 -8.42 3.23 -8.80
C ASP A 335 -9.78 3.14 -9.48
N THR A 336 -9.78 3.03 -10.81
CA THR A 336 -11.00 3.00 -11.61
C THR A 336 -11.82 1.72 -11.45
N ARG A 337 -11.24 0.64 -10.91
CA ARG A 337 -11.92 -0.64 -10.66
C ARG A 337 -12.92 -0.55 -9.50
N ASN A 338 -12.68 0.38 -8.55
CA ASN A 338 -13.42 0.46 -7.29
C ASN A 338 -14.47 1.58 -7.27
N GLY A 339 -15.29 1.67 -8.30
CA GLY A 339 -16.42 2.60 -8.33
C GLY A 339 -16.11 4.02 -8.78
N GLY A 340 -14.92 4.29 -9.31
CA GLY A 340 -14.58 5.54 -9.99
C GLY A 340 -14.20 6.70 -9.07
N ILE A 341 -14.18 7.89 -9.65
CA ILE A 341 -13.73 9.15 -9.06
C ILE A 341 -14.52 9.48 -7.80
N GLY A 342 -13.82 9.51 -6.67
CA GLY A 342 -14.41 9.85 -5.36
C GLY A 342 -14.91 8.67 -4.55
N GLY A 343 -14.54 7.44 -4.93
CA GLY A 343 -14.69 6.26 -4.08
C GLY A 343 -13.71 6.23 -2.90
N VAL A 344 -13.88 5.23 -2.03
CA VAL A 344 -13.10 5.04 -0.78
C VAL A 344 -11.59 4.87 -1.02
N THR A 345 -11.17 4.63 -2.26
CA THR A 345 -9.77 4.37 -2.67
C THR A 345 -9.05 5.59 -3.24
N SER A 346 -9.63 6.77 -3.14
CA SER A 346 -8.99 8.00 -3.60
C SER A 346 -7.96 8.50 -2.58
N THR A 347 -6.76 8.80 -3.05
CA THR A 347 -5.65 9.31 -2.23
C THR A 347 -5.30 10.73 -2.66
N PRO A 348 -5.27 11.72 -1.75
CA PRO A 348 -4.74 13.05 -2.04
C PRO A 348 -3.23 12.97 -2.22
N GLU A 349 -2.73 13.59 -3.31
CA GLU A 349 -1.31 13.56 -3.68
C GLU A 349 -0.64 14.92 -3.50
N ALA A 350 -1.33 15.99 -3.87
CA ALA A 350 -0.82 17.33 -3.75
C ALA A 350 -1.94 18.32 -3.49
N LEU A 351 -1.65 19.34 -2.70
CA LEU A 351 -2.51 20.48 -2.43
C LEU A 351 -1.78 21.76 -2.84
N TRP A 352 -2.38 22.52 -3.74
CA TRP A 352 -1.79 23.72 -4.30
C TRP A 352 -2.63 24.94 -3.99
N SER A 353 -1.99 25.96 -3.45
CA SER A 353 -2.62 27.28 -3.24
C SER A 353 -2.65 28.06 -4.53
N LEU A 354 -3.85 28.42 -4.98
CA LEU A 354 -4.14 29.09 -6.24
C LEU A 354 -4.74 30.46 -5.94
N PRO A 355 -4.06 31.56 -6.33
CA PRO A 355 -4.61 32.91 -6.16
C PRO A 355 -5.95 33.02 -6.91
N ALA A 356 -6.91 33.70 -6.29
CA ALA A 356 -8.24 33.87 -6.86
C ALA A 356 -8.36 35.19 -7.66
N ASP A 357 -7.24 35.69 -8.19
CA ASP A 357 -7.10 36.95 -8.94
C ASP A 357 -7.19 36.79 -10.47
N GLY A 358 -7.47 35.56 -10.94
CA GLY A 358 -7.52 35.22 -12.36
C GLY A 358 -6.16 34.89 -12.97
N SER A 359 -5.06 35.04 -12.24
CA SER A 359 -3.74 34.70 -12.75
C SER A 359 -3.59 33.18 -12.96
N ARG A 360 -2.97 32.81 -14.09
CA ARG A 360 -2.68 31.40 -14.37
C ARG A 360 -1.45 30.94 -13.63
N LYS A 361 -1.54 29.77 -13.03
CA LYS A 361 -0.42 29.10 -12.36
C LYS A 361 -0.25 27.69 -12.94
N VAL A 362 1.00 27.27 -13.00
CA VAL A 362 1.37 25.90 -13.43
C VAL A 362 1.91 25.16 -12.22
N PHE A 363 1.32 24.01 -11.96
CA PHE A 363 1.72 23.11 -10.88
C PHE A 363 2.20 21.79 -11.46
N THR A 364 3.21 21.20 -10.86
CA THR A 364 3.76 19.91 -11.29
C THR A 364 3.92 18.99 -10.08
N HIS A 365 3.53 17.72 -10.24
CA HIS A 365 3.70 16.69 -9.23
C HIS A 365 4.10 15.36 -9.89
N GLU A 366 5.04 14.65 -9.26
CA GLU A 366 5.43 13.32 -9.72
C GLU A 366 4.89 12.28 -8.78
N VAL A 367 4.20 11.28 -9.34
CA VAL A 367 3.55 10.23 -8.59
C VAL A 367 3.58 8.92 -9.34
N TRP A 368 3.71 7.83 -8.61
CA TRP A 368 3.53 6.50 -9.16
C TRP A 368 2.03 6.18 -9.28
N MET A 369 1.61 5.69 -10.46
CA MET A 369 0.23 5.23 -10.70
C MET A 369 0.23 3.83 -11.30
N ASP A 370 -0.69 2.99 -10.84
CA ASP A 370 -0.98 1.71 -11.48
C ASP A 370 -1.75 1.95 -12.79
N ARG A 371 -1.67 0.99 -13.72
CA ARG A 371 -2.31 1.06 -15.05
C ARG A 371 -3.81 1.35 -15.00
N THR A 372 -4.48 0.94 -13.92
CA THR A 372 -5.92 1.16 -13.70
C THR A 372 -6.24 2.44 -12.95
N TRP A 373 -5.25 3.24 -12.60
CA TRP A 373 -5.44 4.45 -11.82
C TRP A 373 -5.58 5.67 -12.72
N THR A 374 -6.33 6.66 -12.25
CA THR A 374 -6.56 7.92 -12.94
C THR A 374 -6.35 9.10 -12.01
N PRO A 375 -5.69 10.19 -12.47
CA PRO A 375 -5.65 11.44 -11.72
C PRO A 375 -6.99 12.16 -11.82
N TRP A 376 -7.37 12.82 -10.73
CA TRP A 376 -8.49 13.74 -10.74
C TRP A 376 -8.19 14.98 -9.87
N LEU A 377 -8.82 16.08 -10.22
CA LEU A 377 -8.64 17.36 -9.54
C LEU A 377 -9.85 17.63 -8.65
N GLY A 378 -9.58 18.20 -7.47
CA GLY A 378 -10.58 18.63 -6.50
C GLY A 378 -10.37 20.08 -6.09
N TRP A 379 -11.43 20.73 -5.62
CA TRP A 379 -11.35 22.05 -4.98
C TRP A 379 -11.61 21.86 -3.48
N GLU A 380 -10.53 21.84 -2.67
CA GLU A 380 -10.58 21.37 -1.27
C GLU A 380 -11.31 22.36 -0.36
N ASN A 381 -11.02 23.66 -0.46
CA ASN A 381 -11.72 24.70 0.29
C ASN A 381 -12.86 25.36 -0.51
N GLY A 382 -13.34 24.68 -1.55
CA GLY A 382 -14.50 25.11 -2.31
C GLY A 382 -15.80 24.94 -1.51
N PRO A 383 -16.88 25.53 -1.98
CA PRO A 383 -18.18 25.41 -1.32
C PRO A 383 -18.60 23.94 -1.21
N THR A 384 -18.55 23.41 0.01
CA THR A 384 -18.82 22.00 0.30
C THR A 384 -20.29 21.70 0.52
N ASP A 385 -21.12 22.72 0.66
CA ASP A 385 -22.54 22.57 0.91
C ASP A 385 -23.22 21.82 -0.22
N ARG A 386 -23.49 20.55 0.04
CA ARG A 386 -24.33 19.67 -0.81
C ARG A 386 -25.68 20.28 -1.14
N ILE A 387 -25.98 21.46 -0.64
CA ILE A 387 -27.29 22.10 -0.59
C ILE A 387 -27.30 23.42 -1.37
N VAL A 388 -26.20 23.89 -1.93
CA VAL A 388 -26.29 25.00 -2.87
C VAL A 388 -26.95 24.52 -4.14
N ARG A 389 -28.25 24.49 -4.12
CA ARG A 389 -29.06 24.10 -5.26
C ARG A 389 -29.10 25.26 -6.23
N ALA A 390 -28.70 25.03 -7.48
CA ALA A 390 -28.77 26.02 -8.53
C ALA A 390 -30.15 26.67 -8.63
N GLU A 391 -31.21 25.91 -8.34
CA GLU A 391 -32.58 26.39 -8.33
C GLU A 391 -32.84 27.48 -7.27
N LYS A 392 -32.26 27.36 -6.07
CA LYS A 392 -32.42 28.38 -5.03
C LYS A 392 -31.69 29.67 -5.35
N ILE A 393 -30.50 29.55 -5.96
CA ILE A 393 -29.79 30.73 -6.44
C ILE A 393 -30.59 31.39 -7.56
N ALA A 394 -31.11 30.62 -8.53
CA ALA A 394 -31.93 31.14 -9.61
C ALA A 394 -33.20 31.80 -9.10
N GLU A 395 -33.90 31.19 -8.14
CA GLU A 395 -35.11 31.75 -7.49
C GLU A 395 -34.83 33.09 -6.83
N LYS A 396 -33.73 33.20 -6.09
CA LYS A 396 -33.40 34.43 -5.33
C LYS A 396 -32.81 35.53 -6.20
N TYR A 397 -31.89 35.20 -7.10
CA TYR A 397 -31.06 36.19 -7.79
C TYR A 397 -31.40 36.35 -9.28
N LEU A 398 -32.24 35.49 -9.84
CA LEU A 398 -32.71 35.53 -11.21
C LEU A 398 -34.23 35.34 -11.30
N PRO A 399 -35.05 36.07 -10.48
CA PRO A 399 -36.50 35.82 -10.37
C PRO A 399 -37.23 35.97 -11.71
N ASP A 400 -36.75 36.85 -12.58
CA ASP A 400 -37.38 37.08 -13.89
C ASP A 400 -37.18 35.92 -14.88
N ARG A 401 -36.25 35.03 -14.58
CA ARG A 401 -35.94 33.85 -15.41
C ARG A 401 -36.27 32.53 -14.74
N PHE A 402 -36.51 32.58 -13.44
CA PHE A 402 -36.87 31.41 -12.65
C PHE A 402 -38.31 31.00 -12.95
N TYR A 403 -38.56 29.68 -13.05
CA TYR A 403 -39.88 29.10 -13.07
C TYR A 403 -39.94 27.91 -12.15
N LYS A 404 -41.15 27.70 -11.53
CA LYS A 404 -41.35 26.59 -10.62
C LYS A 404 -41.24 25.24 -11.32
N ARG A 405 -40.74 24.26 -10.60
CA ARG A 405 -40.61 22.91 -11.12
C ARG A 405 -41.97 22.36 -11.55
N PRO A 406 -42.14 21.94 -12.82
CA PRO A 406 -43.40 21.35 -13.27
C PRO A 406 -43.80 20.10 -12.48
N ASP A 407 -45.08 19.83 -12.35
CA ASP A 407 -45.53 18.59 -11.74
C ASP A 407 -45.10 17.40 -12.62
N LYS A 408 -44.54 16.37 -12.00
CA LYS A 408 -44.06 15.16 -12.68
C LYS A 408 -45.18 14.40 -13.41
N LYS A 409 -46.43 14.51 -12.90
CA LYS A 409 -47.59 13.90 -13.55
C LYS A 409 -48.06 14.64 -14.79
N VAL A 410 -47.73 15.96 -14.88
CA VAL A 410 -48.12 16.82 -15.99
C VAL A 410 -47.06 16.81 -17.10
N ASP A 411 -45.79 16.97 -16.73
CA ASP A 411 -44.69 16.95 -17.68
C ASP A 411 -43.44 16.32 -17.03
N LYS A 412 -43.32 15.01 -17.16
CA LYS A 412 -42.16 14.26 -16.62
C LYS A 412 -40.85 14.74 -17.19
N GLY A 413 -40.78 15.04 -18.49
CA GLY A 413 -39.55 15.46 -19.18
C GLY A 413 -39.01 16.77 -18.62
N LYS A 414 -39.87 17.78 -18.51
CA LYS A 414 -39.49 19.07 -17.90
C LYS A 414 -39.29 18.98 -16.39
N HIS A 415 -40.01 18.10 -15.70
CA HIS A 415 -39.75 17.83 -14.29
C HIS A 415 -38.36 17.32 -14.04
N ASP A 416 -37.90 16.34 -14.86
CA ASP A 416 -36.63 15.69 -14.69
C ASP A 416 -35.47 16.59 -15.21
N SER A 417 -35.68 17.43 -16.22
CA SER A 417 -34.68 18.38 -16.74
C SER A 417 -34.58 19.69 -15.94
N TRP A 418 -35.57 20.03 -15.12
CA TRP A 418 -35.67 21.32 -14.44
C TRP A 418 -34.43 21.71 -13.62
N PRO A 419 -33.78 20.81 -12.83
CA PRO A 419 -32.57 21.18 -12.11
C PRO A 419 -31.42 21.58 -13.03
N LEU A 420 -31.33 20.92 -14.19
CA LEU A 420 -30.35 21.23 -15.22
C LEU A 420 -30.64 22.58 -15.89
N ASP A 421 -31.91 22.88 -16.14
CA ASP A 421 -32.30 24.15 -16.72
C ASP A 421 -32.04 25.32 -15.77
N MET A 422 -32.28 25.13 -14.46
CA MET A 422 -31.92 26.14 -13.44
C MET A 422 -30.42 26.35 -13.35
N ALA A 423 -29.63 25.29 -13.41
CA ALA A 423 -28.19 25.43 -13.48
C ALA A 423 -27.73 26.18 -14.74
N ARG A 424 -28.29 25.87 -15.91
CA ARG A 424 -28.00 26.59 -17.16
C ARG A 424 -28.29 28.10 -17.05
N LEU A 425 -29.32 28.50 -16.33
CA LEU A 425 -29.63 29.89 -16.09
C LEU A 425 -28.50 30.65 -15.38
N LEU A 426 -27.83 29.98 -14.41
CA LEU A 426 -26.70 30.58 -13.67
C LEU A 426 -25.51 30.87 -14.58
N PHE A 427 -25.32 30.07 -15.61
CA PHE A 427 -24.18 30.16 -16.51
C PHE A 427 -24.44 31.00 -17.77
N LYS A 428 -25.69 31.33 -18.05
CA LYS A 428 -26.08 32.11 -19.22
C LYS A 428 -25.62 33.57 -19.10
N GLY A 429 -24.67 33.96 -19.96
CA GLY A 429 -24.06 35.29 -19.94
C GLY A 429 -22.79 35.42 -19.10
N GLY A 430 -22.23 34.29 -18.68
CA GLY A 430 -21.03 34.19 -17.83
C GLY A 430 -21.39 33.79 -16.39
N TYR A 431 -20.53 33.02 -15.76
CA TYR A 431 -20.71 32.57 -14.38
C TYR A 431 -20.06 33.56 -13.39
N PRO A 432 -20.83 34.31 -12.61
CA PRO A 432 -20.28 35.29 -11.68
C PRO A 432 -19.85 34.70 -10.33
N GLY A 433 -20.16 33.41 -10.07
CA GLY A 433 -19.80 32.74 -8.83
C GLY A 433 -18.33 32.37 -8.73
N PRO A 434 -17.87 31.96 -7.53
CA PRO A 434 -16.50 31.54 -7.32
C PRO A 434 -16.22 30.23 -8.08
N HIS A 435 -15.07 30.14 -8.73
CA HIS A 435 -14.73 28.95 -9.51
C HIS A 435 -13.22 28.84 -9.80
N LEU A 436 -12.79 27.62 -10.04
CA LEU A 436 -11.50 27.31 -10.65
C LEU A 436 -11.66 27.09 -12.16
N ARG A 437 -10.67 27.53 -12.93
CA ARG A 437 -10.53 27.20 -14.36
C ARG A 437 -9.31 26.31 -14.53
N ILE A 438 -9.50 25.13 -15.09
CA ILE A 438 -8.43 24.20 -15.46
C ILE A 438 -8.20 24.35 -16.95
N HIS A 439 -7.06 24.98 -17.31
CA HIS A 439 -6.71 25.28 -18.71
C HIS A 439 -6.08 24.09 -19.41
N SER A 440 -5.22 23.36 -18.71
CA SER A 440 -4.62 22.13 -19.21
C SER A 440 -4.28 21.16 -18.09
N LEU A 441 -4.27 19.88 -18.44
CA LEU A 441 -3.77 18.77 -17.62
C LEU A 441 -2.88 17.91 -18.51
N LYS A 442 -1.63 17.72 -18.11
CA LYS A 442 -0.68 16.86 -18.78
C LYS A 442 -0.30 15.71 -17.87
N VAL A 443 -0.35 14.49 -18.38
CA VAL A 443 -0.04 13.25 -17.65
C VAL A 443 1.04 12.52 -18.45
N GLU A 444 2.29 12.60 -18.02
CA GLU A 444 3.46 12.10 -18.74
C GLU A 444 4.08 10.93 -17.99
N PRO A 445 4.19 9.74 -18.62
CA PRO A 445 4.91 8.62 -18.04
C PRO A 445 6.41 8.90 -18.00
N LEU A 446 7.04 8.67 -16.85
CA LEU A 446 8.47 8.83 -16.65
C LEU A 446 9.16 7.48 -16.85
N LEU A 447 9.70 7.27 -18.03
CA LEU A 447 10.42 6.06 -18.43
C LEU A 447 11.89 6.32 -18.78
N ASP A 448 12.47 7.40 -18.26
CA ASP A 448 13.83 7.84 -18.59
C ASP A 448 14.89 6.78 -18.26
N ARG A 449 14.61 5.96 -17.25
CA ARG A 449 15.45 4.84 -16.82
C ARG A 449 14.68 3.54 -17.00
N TRP A 450 15.00 2.79 -18.04
CA TRP A 450 14.49 1.46 -18.26
C TRP A 450 15.61 0.46 -18.49
N PRO A 451 15.64 -0.69 -17.80
CA PRO A 451 14.75 -1.10 -16.71
C PRO A 451 14.85 -0.20 -15.47
N PRO A 452 13.80 -0.16 -14.61
CA PRO A 452 13.82 0.64 -13.38
C PRO A 452 14.88 0.15 -12.37
N ARG A 453 15.18 0.99 -11.36
CA ARG A 453 16.19 0.69 -10.34
C ARG A 453 15.94 -0.63 -9.61
N SER A 454 14.66 -0.98 -9.37
CA SER A 454 14.26 -2.26 -8.78
C SER A 454 14.87 -3.46 -9.54
N HIS A 455 14.85 -3.42 -10.87
CA HIS A 455 15.42 -4.46 -11.71
C HIS A 455 16.96 -4.38 -11.80
N THR A 456 17.49 -3.19 -12.08
CA THR A 456 18.93 -3.04 -12.30
C THR A 456 19.77 -3.31 -11.05
N ALA A 457 19.22 -3.02 -9.87
CA ALA A 457 19.87 -3.33 -8.59
C ALA A 457 19.96 -4.84 -8.30
N LEU A 458 19.03 -5.63 -8.85
CA LEU A 458 19.01 -7.08 -8.67
C LEU A 458 19.83 -7.83 -9.73
N TYR A 459 19.81 -7.37 -10.98
CA TYR A 459 20.35 -8.15 -12.09
C TYR A 459 21.54 -7.51 -12.80
N GLY A 460 21.93 -6.29 -12.42
CA GLY A 460 23.09 -5.59 -12.97
C GLY A 460 23.03 -5.47 -14.48
N THR A 461 24.08 -5.94 -15.16
CA THR A 461 24.16 -6.02 -16.62
C THR A 461 23.46 -7.26 -17.19
N GLY A 462 23.15 -8.24 -16.33
CA GLY A 462 22.56 -9.52 -16.73
C GLY A 462 23.55 -10.46 -17.43
N SER A 463 24.87 -10.29 -17.23
CA SER A 463 25.89 -11.16 -17.84
C SER A 463 25.82 -12.61 -17.37
N GLY A 464 25.40 -12.82 -16.11
CA GLY A 464 25.40 -14.14 -15.48
C GLY A 464 26.77 -14.66 -15.06
N GLU A 465 27.80 -13.82 -15.15
CA GLU A 465 29.16 -14.13 -14.71
C GLU A 465 29.19 -14.28 -13.18
N ALA A 466 29.91 -15.29 -12.69
CA ALA A 466 30.00 -15.61 -11.27
C ALA A 466 30.48 -14.42 -10.42
N GLU A 467 31.34 -13.59 -10.93
CA GLU A 467 31.87 -12.41 -10.23
C GLU A 467 30.78 -11.30 -10.13
N GLU A 468 30.00 -11.09 -11.20
CA GLU A 468 28.87 -10.16 -11.15
C GLU A 468 27.80 -10.65 -10.18
N ILE A 469 27.45 -11.94 -10.21
CA ILE A 469 26.50 -12.55 -9.28
C ILE A 469 26.99 -12.34 -7.83
N ARG A 470 28.27 -12.63 -7.54
CA ARG A 470 28.85 -12.43 -6.20
C ARG A 470 28.75 -10.99 -5.74
N LYS A 471 29.09 -10.04 -6.60
CA LYS A 471 28.99 -8.60 -6.32
C LYS A 471 27.57 -8.16 -6.02
N LEU A 472 26.60 -8.59 -6.81
CA LEU A 472 25.18 -8.26 -6.63
C LEU A 472 24.62 -8.88 -5.34
N MET A 473 24.90 -10.16 -5.09
CA MET A 473 24.47 -10.86 -3.89
C MET A 473 25.04 -10.23 -2.62
N LEU A 474 26.33 -9.83 -2.64
CA LEU A 474 26.98 -9.17 -1.51
C LEU A 474 26.39 -7.77 -1.24
N ALA A 475 26.17 -6.98 -2.29
CA ALA A 475 25.55 -5.66 -2.17
C ALA A 475 24.12 -5.77 -1.61
N PHE A 476 23.35 -6.75 -2.09
CA PHE A 476 22.03 -7.02 -1.59
C PHE A 476 22.02 -7.50 -0.13
N ALA A 477 22.89 -8.45 0.22
CA ALA A 477 23.00 -9.00 1.57
C ALA A 477 23.34 -7.93 2.62
N ARG A 478 24.23 -6.98 2.28
CA ARG A 478 24.57 -5.85 3.19
C ARG A 478 23.34 -5.00 3.54
N ARG A 479 22.49 -4.72 2.57
CA ARG A 479 21.23 -4.01 2.80
C ARG A 479 20.21 -4.87 3.51
N CYS A 480 20.06 -6.12 3.09
CA CYS A 480 19.15 -7.11 3.62
C CYS A 480 19.41 -7.36 5.12
N PHE A 481 20.67 -7.50 5.51
CA PHE A 481 21.08 -7.77 6.90
C PHE A 481 21.37 -6.49 7.70
N ARG A 482 21.32 -5.33 7.06
CA ARG A 482 21.45 -4.01 7.71
C ARG A 482 22.80 -3.85 8.46
N ARG A 483 23.85 -4.52 7.98
CA ARG A 483 25.20 -4.53 8.54
C ARG A 483 26.26 -4.85 7.49
N PRO A 484 27.55 -4.68 7.77
CA PRO A 484 28.62 -5.24 6.96
C PRO A 484 28.48 -6.76 6.83
N VAL A 485 28.72 -7.26 5.62
CA VAL A 485 28.65 -8.69 5.28
C VAL A 485 29.93 -9.05 4.54
N GLU A 486 30.57 -10.13 4.97
CA GLU A 486 31.77 -10.66 4.32
C GLU A 486 31.40 -11.55 3.11
N ALA A 487 32.28 -11.63 2.12
CA ALA A 487 32.06 -12.44 0.92
C ALA A 487 31.78 -13.92 1.24
N LYS A 488 32.41 -14.48 2.27
CA LYS A 488 32.19 -15.87 2.69
C LYS A 488 30.77 -16.16 3.18
N GLU A 489 30.09 -15.15 3.73
CA GLU A 489 28.70 -15.29 4.24
C GLU A 489 27.69 -15.42 3.08
N VAL A 490 27.97 -14.83 1.93
CA VAL A 490 27.10 -14.88 0.75
C VAL A 490 27.42 -16.04 -0.19
N GLU A 491 28.58 -16.66 -0.05
CA GLU A 491 29.02 -17.72 -0.97
C GLU A 491 28.01 -18.89 -1.10
N PRO A 492 27.34 -19.39 -0.04
CA PRO A 492 26.33 -20.43 -0.18
C PRO A 492 25.17 -20.01 -1.10
N TYR A 493 24.74 -18.73 -1.04
CA TYR A 493 23.70 -18.19 -1.89
C TYR A 493 24.17 -18.00 -3.34
N VAL A 494 25.42 -17.60 -3.53
CA VAL A 494 26.06 -17.53 -4.87
C VAL A 494 26.09 -18.92 -5.51
N GLN A 495 26.51 -19.95 -4.77
CA GLN A 495 26.52 -21.34 -5.26
C GLN A 495 25.11 -21.83 -5.59
N LEU A 496 24.10 -21.46 -4.81
CA LEU A 496 22.70 -21.75 -5.13
C LEU A 496 22.30 -21.15 -6.47
N VAL A 497 22.62 -19.87 -6.70
CA VAL A 497 22.33 -19.18 -7.98
C VAL A 497 23.05 -19.86 -9.15
N LEU A 498 24.35 -20.13 -9.05
CA LEU A 498 25.13 -20.77 -10.11
C LEU A 498 24.61 -22.16 -10.45
N LYS A 499 24.22 -22.94 -9.43
CA LYS A 499 23.61 -24.25 -9.61
C LYS A 499 22.30 -24.15 -10.37
N HIS A 500 21.37 -23.28 -9.93
CA HIS A 500 20.05 -23.13 -10.55
C HIS A 500 20.14 -22.52 -11.96
N GLN A 501 21.10 -21.62 -12.19
CA GLN A 501 21.36 -21.07 -13.54
C GLN A 501 21.80 -22.16 -14.52
N ALA A 502 22.61 -23.13 -14.08
CA ALA A 502 23.09 -24.22 -14.90
C ALA A 502 22.04 -25.32 -15.15
N GLU A 503 20.95 -25.32 -14.37
CA GLU A 503 19.87 -26.30 -14.55
C GLU A 503 19.14 -26.08 -15.89
N PRO A 504 18.96 -27.12 -16.71
CA PRO A 504 18.27 -26.99 -17.98
C PRO A 504 16.80 -26.60 -17.76
N VAL A 505 16.32 -25.67 -18.58
CA VAL A 505 14.90 -25.30 -18.60
C VAL A 505 14.05 -26.49 -19.07
N VAL A 506 13.20 -26.98 -18.21
CA VAL A 506 12.28 -28.07 -18.57
C VAL A 506 11.09 -27.49 -19.31
N LYS A 507 10.87 -27.93 -20.54
CA LYS A 507 9.68 -27.59 -21.30
C LYS A 507 8.61 -28.62 -21.02
N VAL A 508 7.51 -28.22 -20.38
CA VAL A 508 6.30 -29.06 -20.29
C VAL A 508 5.50 -28.95 -21.59
N ALA A 509 4.95 -30.05 -22.05
CA ALA A 509 4.09 -30.04 -23.21
C ALA A 509 2.75 -29.36 -22.91
N GLY A 510 2.21 -28.62 -23.87
CA GLY A 510 0.82 -28.18 -23.84
C GLY A 510 -0.10 -29.27 -24.28
N GLY A 511 -1.29 -29.38 -23.63
CA GLY A 511 -2.29 -30.35 -23.95
C GLY A 511 -2.09 -31.71 -23.22
N LEU A 512 -3.09 -32.56 -23.35
CA LEU A 512 -3.19 -33.87 -22.72
C LEU A 512 -3.29 -34.95 -23.78
N ARG A 513 -2.74 -36.12 -23.49
CA ARG A 513 -2.89 -37.29 -24.36
C ARG A 513 -4.17 -38.03 -23.97
N LYS A 514 -4.79 -38.70 -24.94
CA LYS A 514 -5.98 -39.55 -24.74
C LYS A 514 -7.10 -38.84 -23.97
N LEU A 515 -7.28 -37.54 -24.23
CA LEU A 515 -8.25 -36.72 -23.50
C LEU A 515 -9.67 -37.08 -23.96
N SER A 516 -10.48 -37.49 -23.00
CA SER A 516 -11.91 -37.77 -23.17
C SER A 516 -12.75 -36.95 -22.22
N TYR A 517 -14.04 -36.84 -22.50
CA TYR A 517 -14.98 -36.14 -21.63
C TYR A 517 -16.29 -36.91 -21.46
N ARG A 518 -16.94 -36.67 -20.33
CA ARG A 518 -18.30 -37.11 -20.02
C ARG A 518 -19.13 -35.90 -19.61
N VAL A 519 -20.40 -35.85 -19.99
CA VAL A 519 -21.33 -34.77 -19.67
C VAL A 519 -22.45 -35.30 -18.80
N TYR A 520 -22.83 -34.52 -17.79
CA TYR A 520 -23.86 -34.85 -16.82
C TYR A 520 -24.88 -33.72 -16.75
N GLU A 521 -26.13 -34.03 -16.56
CA GLU A 521 -27.20 -33.04 -16.33
C GLU A 521 -27.58 -33.03 -14.85
N GLY A 522 -27.70 -31.82 -14.31
CA GLY A 522 -28.13 -31.65 -12.94
C GLY A 522 -27.91 -30.20 -12.45
N LYS A 523 -28.57 -29.88 -11.38
CA LYS A 523 -28.44 -28.57 -10.72
C LYS A 523 -27.75 -28.78 -9.38
N TRP A 524 -26.49 -28.36 -9.32
CA TRP A 524 -25.66 -28.53 -8.13
C TRP A 524 -25.13 -27.17 -7.68
N ASP A 525 -24.98 -27.01 -6.37
CA ASP A 525 -24.31 -25.87 -5.72
C ASP A 525 -22.89 -26.20 -5.27
N LYS A 526 -22.50 -27.47 -5.42
CA LYS A 526 -21.16 -28.03 -5.19
C LYS A 526 -20.90 -29.16 -6.17
N LEU A 527 -19.62 -29.50 -6.34
CA LEU A 527 -19.20 -30.62 -7.16
C LEU A 527 -19.90 -31.92 -6.71
N PRO A 528 -20.72 -32.55 -7.56
CA PRO A 528 -21.34 -33.81 -7.22
C PRO A 528 -20.32 -34.97 -7.31
N ASP A 529 -20.69 -36.13 -6.78
CA ASP A 529 -20.00 -37.37 -7.10
C ASP A 529 -20.41 -37.82 -8.51
N PHE A 530 -19.63 -37.36 -9.51
CA PHE A 530 -19.90 -37.67 -10.92
C PHE A 530 -19.86 -39.15 -11.25
N ASP A 531 -19.13 -39.97 -10.49
CA ASP A 531 -19.03 -41.40 -10.76
C ASP A 531 -20.32 -42.15 -10.35
N SER A 532 -21.12 -41.56 -9.47
CA SER A 532 -22.45 -42.08 -9.10
C SER A 532 -23.56 -41.68 -10.08
N LEU A 533 -23.29 -40.80 -11.04
CA LEU A 533 -24.28 -40.20 -11.95
C LEU A 533 -24.23 -40.84 -13.35
N PRO A 534 -25.37 -40.97 -14.06
CA PRO A 534 -25.38 -41.41 -15.44
C PRO A 534 -24.90 -40.27 -16.36
N ALA A 535 -23.88 -40.54 -17.16
CA ALA A 535 -23.44 -39.62 -18.20
C ALA A 535 -24.44 -39.53 -19.34
N VAL A 536 -24.85 -38.33 -19.74
CA VAL A 536 -25.80 -38.10 -20.83
C VAL A 536 -25.11 -37.99 -22.20
N ALA A 537 -23.81 -37.66 -22.20
CA ALA A 537 -22.98 -37.65 -23.41
C ALA A 537 -21.52 -37.92 -23.04
N LYS A 538 -20.75 -38.38 -24.02
CA LYS A 538 -19.30 -38.61 -23.93
C LYS A 538 -18.64 -38.39 -25.28
N GLY A 539 -17.34 -38.13 -25.30
CA GLY A 539 -16.55 -37.99 -26.50
C GLY A 539 -15.07 -37.80 -26.19
N ASP A 540 -14.30 -37.62 -27.26
CA ASP A 540 -12.86 -37.41 -27.19
C ASP A 540 -12.51 -35.97 -27.62
N LEU A 541 -11.40 -35.46 -27.10
CA LEU A 541 -10.84 -34.15 -27.47
C LEU A 541 -9.43 -34.38 -28.06
N PRO A 542 -9.35 -34.62 -29.40
CA PRO A 542 -8.10 -35.00 -30.04
C PRO A 542 -7.02 -33.93 -30.00
N ASP A 543 -7.42 -32.66 -29.85
CA ASP A 543 -6.49 -31.53 -29.68
C ASP A 543 -5.77 -31.51 -28.31
N GLY A 544 -6.18 -32.42 -27.41
CA GLY A 544 -5.60 -32.51 -26.08
C GLY A 544 -5.90 -31.36 -25.15
N LEU A 545 -6.83 -30.46 -25.50
CA LEU A 545 -7.21 -29.30 -24.70
C LEU A 545 -8.63 -29.45 -24.14
N ILE A 546 -8.77 -29.31 -22.85
CA ILE A 546 -10.06 -29.27 -22.15
C ILE A 546 -10.92 -28.15 -22.73
N ASP A 547 -12.11 -28.49 -23.24
CA ASP A 547 -13.08 -27.56 -23.78
C ASP A 547 -14.48 -27.84 -23.25
N ILE A 548 -14.94 -26.98 -22.32
CA ILE A 548 -16.29 -27.11 -21.74
C ILE A 548 -17.40 -26.93 -22.75
N ARG A 549 -17.13 -26.32 -23.92
CA ARG A 549 -18.11 -26.13 -25.01
C ARG A 549 -18.45 -27.43 -25.70
N ALA A 550 -17.59 -28.45 -25.56
CA ALA A 550 -17.87 -29.83 -26.11
C ALA A 550 -19.16 -30.41 -25.54
N GLY A 551 -19.54 -30.02 -24.33
CA GLY A 551 -20.80 -30.40 -23.69
C GLY A 551 -22.06 -29.86 -24.35
N LYS A 552 -21.96 -28.83 -25.22
CA LYS A 552 -23.07 -28.20 -25.93
C LYS A 552 -24.21 -27.71 -25.00
N ARG A 553 -23.88 -27.34 -23.77
CA ARG A 553 -24.80 -26.90 -22.71
C ARG A 553 -24.49 -25.48 -22.27
N LYS A 554 -25.48 -24.81 -21.71
CA LYS A 554 -25.33 -23.45 -21.21
C LYS A 554 -25.49 -23.32 -19.69
N GLU A 555 -26.26 -24.21 -19.07
CA GLU A 555 -26.56 -24.15 -17.64
C GLU A 555 -26.96 -25.54 -17.13
N TYR A 556 -26.83 -25.76 -15.82
CA TYR A 556 -27.24 -26.97 -15.09
C TYR A 556 -26.61 -28.25 -15.66
N TYR A 557 -25.31 -28.21 -15.82
CA TYR A 557 -24.55 -29.37 -16.32
C TYR A 557 -23.21 -29.52 -15.61
N GLY A 558 -22.66 -30.73 -15.64
CA GLY A 558 -21.29 -30.99 -15.23
C GLY A 558 -20.51 -31.72 -16.31
N MET A 559 -19.20 -31.63 -16.24
CA MET A 559 -18.30 -32.36 -17.14
C MET A 559 -17.15 -32.94 -16.35
N VAL A 560 -16.76 -34.14 -16.72
CA VAL A 560 -15.54 -34.80 -16.27
C VAL A 560 -14.64 -34.99 -17.48
N PHE A 561 -13.40 -34.58 -17.38
CA PHE A 561 -12.36 -34.77 -18.36
C PHE A 561 -11.30 -35.71 -17.79
N GLU A 562 -10.88 -36.69 -18.56
CA GLU A 562 -9.85 -37.64 -18.17
C GLU A 562 -8.83 -37.79 -19.31
N GLY A 563 -7.56 -37.84 -18.95
CA GLY A 563 -6.48 -37.93 -19.92
C GLY A 563 -5.14 -38.19 -19.26
N MET A 564 -4.08 -38.18 -20.07
CA MET A 564 -2.71 -38.44 -19.65
C MET A 564 -1.88 -37.16 -19.76
N LEU A 565 -1.17 -36.85 -18.68
CA LEU A 565 -0.21 -35.73 -18.59
C LEU A 565 1.21 -36.30 -18.64
N GLU A 566 2.11 -35.74 -19.42
CA GLU A 566 3.51 -36.14 -19.47
C GLU A 566 4.42 -35.20 -18.69
N ALA A 567 4.92 -35.68 -17.54
CA ALA A 567 5.94 -34.97 -16.77
C ALA A 567 7.34 -35.26 -17.34
N PRO A 568 8.04 -34.28 -17.92
CA PRO A 568 9.30 -34.54 -18.62
C PRO A 568 10.47 -34.92 -17.68
N ARG A 569 10.35 -34.62 -16.38
CA ARG A 569 11.29 -35.06 -15.33
C ARG A 569 10.61 -35.12 -13.97
N ALA A 570 11.24 -35.79 -13.01
CA ALA A 570 10.82 -35.72 -11.61
C ALA A 570 11.04 -34.31 -11.04
N GLY A 571 10.04 -33.81 -10.29
CA GLY A 571 10.12 -32.49 -9.70
C GLY A 571 8.78 -31.93 -9.23
N GLU A 572 8.81 -30.68 -8.72
CA GLU A 572 7.60 -29.96 -8.34
C GLU A 572 6.92 -29.34 -9.57
N TYR A 573 5.61 -29.50 -9.66
CA TYR A 573 4.77 -28.92 -10.70
C TYR A 573 3.65 -28.10 -10.08
N VAL A 574 3.34 -26.96 -10.72
CA VAL A 574 2.28 -26.05 -10.31
C VAL A 574 1.15 -26.13 -11.32
N PHE A 575 -0.05 -26.41 -10.84
CA PHE A 575 -1.28 -26.37 -11.61
C PHE A 575 -2.06 -25.11 -11.28
N GLU A 576 -2.67 -24.50 -12.28
CA GLU A 576 -3.56 -23.36 -12.10
C GLU A 576 -4.88 -23.56 -12.83
N MET A 577 -5.96 -23.09 -12.22
CA MET A 577 -7.31 -23.23 -12.74
C MET A 577 -8.13 -22.00 -12.39
N ALA A 578 -8.98 -21.53 -13.30
CA ALA A 578 -10.04 -20.58 -13.06
C ALA A 578 -11.33 -21.10 -13.67
N SER A 579 -12.40 -21.14 -12.90
CA SER A 579 -13.71 -21.62 -13.34
C SER A 579 -14.82 -20.66 -12.88
N ASP A 580 -15.88 -20.59 -13.66
CA ASP A 580 -17.19 -20.06 -13.32
C ASP A 580 -18.08 -21.26 -13.13
N ASP A 581 -18.50 -21.41 -11.97
CA ASP A 581 -18.81 -22.31 -10.88
C ASP A 581 -17.69 -23.34 -10.58
N GLY A 582 -18.05 -24.37 -9.82
CA GLY A 582 -17.11 -25.28 -9.17
C GLY A 582 -16.32 -26.16 -10.12
N ALA A 583 -15.03 -26.31 -9.80
CA ALA A 583 -14.13 -27.20 -10.50
C ALA A 583 -13.02 -27.76 -9.59
N ARG A 584 -12.44 -28.90 -9.97
CA ARG A 584 -11.22 -29.44 -9.35
C ARG A 584 -10.33 -30.18 -10.36
N ILE A 585 -9.04 -30.19 -10.06
CA ILE A 585 -8.01 -30.95 -10.78
C ILE A 585 -7.44 -32.00 -9.86
N LEU A 586 -7.44 -33.23 -10.32
CA LEU A 586 -6.78 -34.37 -9.69
C LEU A 586 -5.66 -34.89 -10.60
N VAL A 587 -4.54 -35.28 -10.00
CA VAL A 587 -3.42 -35.94 -10.68
C VAL A 587 -3.07 -37.19 -9.87
N ASP A 588 -3.02 -38.33 -10.54
CA ASP A 588 -2.85 -39.64 -9.90
C ASP A 588 -3.82 -39.89 -8.72
N GLY A 589 -5.07 -39.45 -8.90
CA GLY A 589 -6.13 -39.53 -7.88
C GLY A 589 -6.02 -38.56 -6.72
N LYS A 590 -4.99 -37.69 -6.67
CA LYS A 590 -4.82 -36.64 -5.62
C LYS A 590 -5.41 -35.33 -6.06
N GLU A 591 -6.21 -34.70 -5.22
CA GLU A 591 -6.71 -33.33 -5.46
C GLU A 591 -5.58 -32.29 -5.35
N ILE A 592 -5.35 -31.57 -6.43
CA ILE A 592 -4.27 -30.58 -6.53
C ILE A 592 -4.81 -29.15 -6.48
N VAL A 593 -5.89 -28.89 -7.21
CA VAL A 593 -6.57 -27.60 -7.20
C VAL A 593 -8.06 -27.84 -6.98
N VAL A 594 -8.62 -27.20 -5.98
CA VAL A 594 -10.06 -27.27 -5.68
C VAL A 594 -10.61 -25.84 -5.62
N HIS A 595 -11.67 -25.60 -6.36
CA HIS A 595 -12.46 -24.38 -6.32
C HIS A 595 -13.92 -24.79 -6.50
N ASP A 596 -14.53 -25.17 -5.39
CA ASP A 596 -15.90 -25.70 -5.35
C ASP A 596 -16.91 -24.63 -4.93
N GLY A 597 -18.16 -24.82 -5.31
CA GLY A 597 -19.27 -23.94 -5.01
C GLY A 597 -19.67 -23.00 -6.15
N LEU A 598 -20.62 -22.10 -5.88
CA LEU A 598 -21.11 -21.10 -6.82
C LEU A 598 -20.25 -19.83 -6.71
N HIS A 599 -19.54 -19.50 -7.78
CA HIS A 599 -18.64 -18.34 -7.80
C HIS A 599 -18.26 -17.92 -9.23
N GLY A 600 -17.87 -16.66 -9.38
CA GLY A 600 -17.26 -16.20 -10.63
C GLY A 600 -15.81 -16.67 -10.80
N PRO A 601 -15.23 -16.50 -11.99
CA PRO A 601 -13.92 -17.03 -12.36
C PRO A 601 -12.79 -16.41 -11.54
N THR A 602 -12.24 -17.17 -10.59
CA THR A 602 -11.10 -16.82 -9.75
C THR A 602 -9.97 -17.82 -9.95
N LEU A 603 -8.74 -17.32 -10.08
CA LEU A 603 -7.56 -18.19 -10.28
C LEU A 603 -7.16 -18.88 -8.97
N LYS A 604 -7.14 -20.21 -8.98
CA LYS A 604 -6.59 -21.05 -7.92
C LYS A 604 -5.36 -21.79 -8.42
N LYS A 605 -4.43 -22.08 -7.51
CA LYS A 605 -3.20 -22.81 -7.80
C LYS A 605 -2.97 -23.90 -6.78
N GLY A 606 -2.36 -24.98 -7.23
CA GLY A 606 -1.91 -26.08 -6.39
C GLY A 606 -0.58 -26.64 -6.86
N LYS A 607 0.13 -27.32 -5.99
CA LYS A 607 1.45 -27.89 -6.25
C LYS A 607 1.44 -29.40 -5.99
N ILE A 608 2.18 -30.12 -6.82
CA ILE A 608 2.42 -31.56 -6.63
C ILE A 608 3.83 -31.90 -7.09
N ARG A 609 4.46 -32.88 -6.42
CA ARG A 609 5.69 -33.49 -6.89
C ARG A 609 5.32 -34.70 -7.75
N LEU A 610 5.80 -34.74 -9.01
CA LEU A 610 5.61 -35.81 -9.95
C LEU A 610 6.95 -36.48 -10.28
N GLU A 611 6.92 -37.78 -10.56
CA GLU A 611 8.03 -38.47 -11.17
C GLU A 611 8.08 -38.16 -12.68
N SER A 612 9.12 -38.58 -13.38
CA SER A 612 9.19 -38.44 -14.83
C SER A 612 8.31 -39.50 -15.50
N GLY A 613 7.48 -39.11 -16.46
CA GLY A 613 6.61 -40.01 -17.19
C GLY A 613 5.16 -39.57 -17.31
N GLU A 614 4.29 -40.53 -17.62
CA GLU A 614 2.85 -40.31 -17.77
C GLU A 614 2.15 -40.36 -16.41
N HIS A 615 1.22 -39.42 -16.20
CA HIS A 615 0.39 -39.29 -15.02
C HIS A 615 -1.07 -39.16 -15.42
N ASP A 616 -1.96 -39.81 -14.68
CA ASP A 616 -3.40 -39.67 -14.89
C ASP A 616 -3.87 -38.29 -14.41
N ILE A 617 -4.58 -37.59 -15.26
CA ILE A 617 -5.23 -36.30 -14.88
C ILE A 617 -6.74 -36.41 -15.04
N ARG A 618 -7.47 -35.99 -14.03
CA ARG A 618 -8.92 -35.86 -14.03
C ARG A 618 -9.28 -34.41 -13.67
N VAL A 619 -10.18 -33.81 -14.47
CA VAL A 619 -10.71 -32.48 -14.21
C VAL A 619 -12.22 -32.54 -14.16
N GLU A 620 -12.79 -32.05 -13.10
CA GLU A 620 -14.23 -32.01 -12.88
C GLU A 620 -14.68 -30.56 -12.87
N TYR A 621 -15.84 -30.29 -13.46
CA TYR A 621 -16.42 -28.99 -13.62
C TYR A 621 -17.94 -29.07 -13.58
N PHE A 622 -18.61 -28.11 -12.96
CA PHE A 622 -20.03 -27.88 -13.15
C PHE A 622 -20.37 -26.41 -13.38
N ALA A 623 -21.49 -26.18 -14.07
CA ALA A 623 -22.06 -24.87 -14.31
C ALA A 623 -23.50 -24.83 -13.78
N TYR A 624 -23.78 -23.88 -12.89
CA TYR A 624 -25.14 -23.64 -12.38
C TYR A 624 -25.95 -22.77 -13.33
N GLY A 625 -25.31 -21.75 -13.93
CA GLY A 625 -25.93 -20.84 -14.89
C GLY A 625 -25.13 -19.56 -15.07
N GLY A 626 -25.48 -18.75 -16.06
CA GLY A 626 -24.76 -17.50 -16.34
C GLY A 626 -23.68 -17.64 -17.39
N ALA A 627 -22.54 -16.99 -17.18
CA ALA A 627 -21.42 -17.00 -18.12
C ALA A 627 -20.45 -18.13 -17.77
N ASN A 628 -20.59 -19.29 -18.39
CA ASN A 628 -19.70 -20.42 -18.17
C ASN A 628 -18.28 -20.12 -18.64
N SER A 629 -17.30 -20.34 -17.80
CA SER A 629 -15.90 -20.17 -18.13
C SER A 629 -15.01 -21.20 -17.44
N PHE A 630 -13.98 -21.64 -18.17
CA PHE A 630 -12.98 -22.55 -17.64
C PHE A 630 -11.62 -22.28 -18.28
N ARG A 631 -10.58 -22.25 -17.47
CA ARG A 631 -9.20 -22.18 -17.90
C ARG A 631 -8.33 -23.01 -16.97
N ALA A 632 -7.44 -23.81 -17.53
CA ALA A 632 -6.44 -24.57 -16.77
C ALA A 632 -5.09 -24.57 -17.47
N GLY A 633 -4.04 -24.68 -16.67
CA GLY A 633 -2.66 -24.78 -17.13
C GLY A 633 -1.73 -25.32 -16.07
N TRP A 634 -0.50 -25.62 -16.45
CA TRP A 634 0.52 -26.12 -15.54
C TRP A 634 1.93 -25.69 -15.92
N SER A 635 2.87 -25.80 -15.00
CA SER A 635 4.29 -25.53 -15.23
C SER A 635 5.14 -26.36 -14.26
N GLY A 636 6.32 -26.77 -14.68
CA GLY A 636 7.34 -27.29 -13.77
C GLY A 636 8.15 -26.16 -13.14
N SER A 637 8.96 -26.46 -12.13
CA SER A 637 9.75 -25.46 -11.37
C SER A 637 10.60 -24.53 -12.24
N ASN A 638 11.03 -24.99 -13.41
CA ASN A 638 11.84 -24.26 -14.37
C ASN A 638 11.28 -24.29 -15.79
N SER A 639 9.96 -24.21 -15.92
CA SER A 639 9.34 -24.30 -17.23
C SER A 639 8.37 -23.17 -17.51
N ALA A 640 8.21 -22.85 -18.80
CA ALA A 640 7.12 -22.02 -19.25
C ALA A 640 5.78 -22.68 -18.92
N HIS A 641 4.78 -21.85 -18.60
CA HIS A 641 3.41 -22.29 -18.41
C HIS A 641 2.87 -22.92 -19.71
N ALA A 642 2.32 -24.12 -19.61
CA ALA A 642 1.66 -24.83 -20.69
C ALA A 642 0.15 -24.87 -20.45
N ARG A 643 -0.63 -24.75 -21.54
CA ARG A 643 -2.09 -24.79 -21.48
C ARG A 643 -2.58 -26.23 -21.37
N LEU A 644 -3.60 -26.43 -20.54
CA LEU A 644 -4.37 -27.67 -20.46
C LEU A 644 -5.79 -27.48 -21.01
N SER A 645 -6.25 -26.25 -21.22
CA SER A 645 -7.58 -25.95 -21.75
C SER A 645 -7.55 -24.90 -22.85
N VAL A 646 -8.60 -24.86 -23.66
CA VAL A 646 -8.96 -23.70 -24.47
C VAL A 646 -9.40 -22.57 -23.54
N ASP A 647 -9.16 -21.32 -23.95
CA ASP A 647 -9.60 -20.15 -23.18
C ASP A 647 -11.07 -19.87 -23.49
N SER A 648 -11.98 -20.15 -22.57
CA SER A 648 -13.41 -19.95 -22.71
C SER A 648 -13.92 -18.71 -21.95
N LEU A 649 -13.02 -17.90 -21.36
CA LEU A 649 -13.38 -16.70 -20.62
C LEU A 649 -13.85 -15.59 -21.56
N HIS A 650 -15.14 -15.28 -21.58
CA HIS A 650 -15.75 -14.30 -22.49
C HIS A 650 -15.38 -12.85 -22.21
N ASN A 651 -14.85 -12.50 -21.03
CA ASN A 651 -14.51 -11.13 -20.62
C ASN A 651 -13.18 -11.00 -19.85
N ALA A 652 -12.32 -12.00 -19.85
CA ALA A 652 -10.97 -11.80 -19.33
C ALA A 652 -10.20 -10.87 -20.28
N PRO A 653 -9.44 -9.90 -19.76
CA PRO A 653 -8.52 -9.15 -20.60
C PRO A 653 -7.69 -10.19 -21.37
N ARG A 654 -7.76 -10.12 -22.70
CA ARG A 654 -6.93 -10.96 -23.57
C ARG A 654 -5.49 -10.52 -23.39
N ASP A 655 -4.82 -11.05 -22.38
CA ASP A 655 -3.37 -10.94 -22.26
C ASP A 655 -2.77 -11.91 -23.30
N ASN A 656 -2.95 -11.56 -24.58
CA ASN A 656 -2.38 -12.26 -25.73
C ASN A 656 -0.88 -12.02 -25.87
N LYS A 657 -0.26 -11.34 -24.90
CA LYS A 657 1.20 -11.28 -24.84
C LYS A 657 1.70 -12.63 -24.31
N PRO A 658 2.60 -13.32 -25.05
CA PRO A 658 3.26 -14.46 -24.47
C PRO A 658 3.81 -14.02 -23.11
N LYS A 659 3.43 -14.71 -22.03
CA LYS A 659 4.03 -14.44 -20.71
C LYS A 659 5.53 -14.56 -20.93
N ASN A 660 6.25 -13.47 -20.74
CA ASN A 660 7.70 -13.45 -20.92
C ASN A 660 8.28 -14.59 -20.08
N VAL A 661 8.88 -15.57 -20.74
CA VAL A 661 9.59 -16.65 -20.06
C VAL A 661 10.67 -16.00 -19.22
N VAL A 662 10.61 -16.19 -17.90
CA VAL A 662 11.62 -15.63 -17.01
C VAL A 662 12.96 -16.26 -17.38
N PRO A 663 14.00 -15.48 -17.73
CA PRO A 663 15.29 -16.03 -18.09
C PRO A 663 15.88 -16.88 -16.95
N PRO A 664 16.61 -17.97 -17.25
CA PRO A 664 17.19 -18.85 -16.23
C PRO A 664 18.00 -18.08 -15.17
N LEU A 665 18.85 -17.14 -15.60
CA LEU A 665 19.60 -16.27 -14.69
C LEU A 665 18.68 -15.50 -13.73
N VAL A 666 17.65 -14.85 -14.26
CA VAL A 666 16.74 -14.03 -13.44
C VAL A 666 16.06 -14.89 -12.38
N ARG A 667 15.62 -16.08 -12.75
CA ARG A 667 15.00 -17.03 -11.81
C ARG A 667 15.98 -17.50 -10.74
N ALA A 668 17.17 -17.91 -11.16
CA ALA A 668 18.21 -18.35 -10.23
C ALA A 668 18.59 -17.24 -9.23
N MET A 669 18.69 -16.00 -9.71
CA MET A 669 18.90 -14.83 -8.84
C MET A 669 17.73 -14.59 -7.88
N GLN A 670 16.49 -14.75 -8.33
CA GLN A 670 15.32 -14.67 -7.46
C GLN A 670 15.36 -15.70 -6.33
N ASP A 671 15.74 -16.96 -6.64
CA ASP A 671 15.92 -18.00 -5.63
C ASP A 671 16.98 -17.64 -4.60
N GLY A 672 18.12 -17.08 -5.05
CA GLY A 672 19.18 -16.60 -4.17
C GLY A 672 18.75 -15.44 -3.27
N TYR A 673 18.02 -14.46 -3.82
CA TYR A 673 17.47 -13.34 -3.04
C TYR A 673 16.37 -13.80 -2.08
N ALA A 674 15.50 -14.71 -2.50
CA ALA A 674 14.49 -15.29 -1.64
C ALA A 674 15.11 -16.02 -0.44
N ALA A 675 16.18 -16.77 -0.66
CA ALA A 675 16.91 -17.42 0.43
C ALA A 675 17.52 -16.42 1.42
N LEU A 676 18.07 -15.28 0.95
CA LEU A 676 18.54 -14.19 1.82
C LEU A 676 17.38 -13.56 2.60
N MET A 677 16.26 -13.24 1.94
CA MET A 677 15.10 -12.58 2.54
C MET A 677 14.27 -13.51 3.47
N CYS A 678 14.42 -14.83 3.36
CA CYS A 678 13.83 -15.79 4.30
C CYS A 678 14.80 -16.20 5.42
N SER A 679 16.02 -15.64 5.44
CA SER A 679 16.97 -15.95 6.50
C SER A 679 16.62 -15.28 7.82
N PRO A 680 16.98 -15.87 8.97
CA PRO A 680 16.79 -15.24 10.27
C PRO A 680 17.46 -13.85 10.38
N GLN A 681 18.55 -13.61 9.64
CA GLN A 681 19.24 -12.32 9.64
C GLN A 681 18.44 -11.19 9.00
N PHE A 682 17.54 -11.52 8.09
CA PHE A 682 16.60 -10.57 7.52
C PHE A 682 15.33 -10.44 8.37
N LEU A 683 14.71 -11.56 8.74
CA LEU A 683 13.39 -11.61 9.36
C LEU A 683 13.40 -11.06 10.79
N TYR A 684 14.53 -11.12 11.48
CA TYR A 684 14.65 -10.70 12.85
C TYR A 684 15.59 -9.51 13.03
N LEU A 685 15.29 -8.69 14.01
CA LEU A 685 16.24 -7.71 14.53
C LEU A 685 17.11 -8.44 15.57
N LYS A 686 18.28 -8.91 15.09
CA LYS A 686 19.25 -9.60 15.92
C LYS A 686 20.29 -8.61 16.45
N GLU A 687 20.38 -8.51 17.74
CA GLU A 687 21.33 -7.64 18.43
C GLU A 687 22.28 -8.49 19.30
N ALA A 688 23.51 -8.04 19.43
CA ALA A 688 24.46 -8.67 20.35
C ALA A 688 24.06 -8.36 21.81
N SER A 689 24.39 -9.25 22.73
CA SER A 689 24.30 -8.95 24.16
C SER A 689 25.32 -7.87 24.52
N GLY A 690 24.94 -6.93 25.36
CA GLY A 690 25.80 -5.83 25.79
C GLY A 690 25.46 -4.50 25.08
N ALA A 691 26.47 -3.64 24.89
CA ALA A 691 26.28 -2.39 24.18
C ALA A 691 25.96 -2.67 22.70
N LEU A 692 24.98 -1.95 22.18
CA LEU A 692 24.65 -2.02 20.76
C LEU A 692 25.77 -1.45 19.92
N ASP A 693 26.10 -2.12 18.81
CA ASP A 693 26.95 -1.54 17.79
C ASP A 693 26.21 -0.44 17.00
N ASP A 694 26.95 0.36 16.24
CA ASP A 694 26.40 1.49 15.50
C ASP A 694 25.38 1.04 14.43
N PHE A 695 25.51 -0.15 13.86
CA PHE A 695 24.55 -0.72 12.90
C PHE A 695 23.24 -1.15 13.57
N ALA A 696 23.31 -1.69 14.78
CA ALA A 696 22.13 -2.00 15.57
C ALA A 696 21.41 -0.72 16.00
N ILE A 697 22.16 0.34 16.40
CA ILE A 697 21.62 1.66 16.71
C ILE A 697 20.94 2.26 15.46
N ALA A 698 21.61 2.24 14.31
CA ALA A 698 21.03 2.74 13.05
C ALA A 698 19.75 1.98 12.67
N SER A 699 19.74 0.66 12.84
CA SER A 699 18.56 -0.17 12.58
C SER A 699 17.41 0.17 13.54
N ARG A 700 17.65 0.26 14.85
CA ARG A 700 16.64 0.66 15.84
C ARG A 700 16.05 2.03 15.54
N LEU A 701 16.92 3.01 15.27
CA LEU A 701 16.49 4.37 14.95
C LEU A 701 15.59 4.41 13.70
N SER A 702 15.98 3.69 12.65
CA SER A 702 15.21 3.65 11.42
C SER A 702 13.86 2.96 11.58
N TYR A 703 13.83 1.79 12.22
CA TYR A 703 12.57 1.09 12.46
C TYR A 703 11.65 1.84 13.43
N PHE A 704 12.21 2.53 14.42
CA PHE A 704 11.42 3.35 15.34
C PHE A 704 10.79 4.57 14.66
N LEU A 705 11.56 5.30 13.85
CA LEU A 705 11.09 6.55 13.22
C LEU A 705 10.33 6.32 11.91
N LEU A 706 10.74 5.33 11.11
CA LEU A 706 10.28 5.14 9.74
C LEU A 706 9.56 3.80 9.52
N SER A 707 9.57 2.92 10.53
CA SER A 707 9.08 1.53 10.41
C SER A 707 9.69 0.81 9.20
N SER A 708 10.97 1.08 8.90
CA SER A 708 11.69 0.52 7.75
C SER A 708 13.18 0.35 8.04
N MET A 709 13.86 -0.34 7.10
CA MET A 709 15.32 -0.52 7.15
C MET A 709 16.07 0.82 7.04
N PRO A 710 17.28 0.93 7.63
CA PRO A 710 18.09 2.13 7.50
C PRO A 710 18.52 2.39 6.05
N GLU A 711 18.48 3.66 5.65
CA GLU A 711 18.97 4.11 4.35
C GLU A 711 20.51 3.99 4.27
N GLU A 712 21.03 3.98 3.03
CA GLU A 712 22.48 3.85 2.77
C GLU A 712 23.32 4.94 3.45
N THR A 713 22.77 6.17 3.56
CA THR A 713 23.41 7.28 4.28
C THR A 713 23.55 6.99 5.77
N LEU A 714 22.49 6.48 6.40
CA LEU A 714 22.53 6.13 7.82
C LEU A 714 23.47 4.95 8.10
N LEU A 715 23.47 3.93 7.23
CA LEU A 715 24.42 2.82 7.31
C LEU A 715 25.87 3.25 7.06
N ALA A 716 26.10 4.30 6.26
CA ALA A 716 27.43 4.85 6.03
C ALA A 716 27.94 5.62 7.26
N LEU A 717 27.06 6.27 8.02
CA LEU A 717 27.41 6.94 9.28
C LEU A 717 27.72 5.94 10.40
N ALA A 718 27.17 4.73 10.35
CA ALA A 718 27.42 3.64 11.27
C ALA A 718 28.74 2.89 11.00
N ARG A 719 29.50 3.24 9.96
CA ARG A 719 30.83 2.71 9.62
C ARG A 719 31.94 3.50 10.28
#